data_74326a90a0d93584a2690c6f707bc583
#
_entry.id   74326a90a0d93584a2690c6f707bc583
#
_cell.length_a   1.000
_cell.length_b   1.000
_cell.length_c   1.000
_cell.angle_alpha   90.00
_cell.angle_beta   90.00
_cell.angle_gamma   90.00
#
_symmetry.space_group_name_H-M   'P 1'
#
loop_
_entity.id
_entity.type
_entity.pdbx_description
1 polymer ?
#
loop_
_entity_poly.entity_id
_entity_poly.type
_entity_poly.pdbx_seq_one_letter_code
_entity_poly.pdbx_strand_id
1 'polypeptide(L)'
;AGVDEWVRATPHAAGSSGEALLRESNRLARALRKEAATAARKMCVGVFGPSQSGKSYLISALAQDADGSLLTALGDESADFIQDINPAGGKESTGLVTRFTLTPSGAPAMFPVKLRLLSELDIVKILTNTYYADCRHLTPPDEDALAARVDALAKKAKGEPWRASFSEDDMIDLKEYVTRNFRATAVVQRLEHLYWPKAIHAAGRLAPEDRAALFEILWDEAKPFTALYLRLSGVLDALGYPDEAFCGKEALLPRETSIIDVETLRGLGETEGADSLELVTKDGRRVAAGRSEIAALTAELAITMRHKPDDFFEHTDLLDFPGYRSRLKTDDVARELAKPDQIRQFFLRGKVAYLFERYKTDLELTSMLLCIGPSNQEVQDLPAVINDWVSDAAGKTPELRQGRHTTLFLVLTKFDMEFEKKKGAVDDETRWSNRLHASLLDFFGKQHDWPEQWTPDQPFNNTYWLRNPKFRWEAVIAFDGDRETGIRPEQEAYVSDMKAKFLNTPEVRRHFADPEWNAAFTLNDGGVAFLRRQLRPVCDPAIKRRQVADRVADNLRPFVEHLRRFHRIDDKAALREQQRQLGMRLARSLALTAQNQRFGELLRAMLMRDHELYALYYQVENRLMRENEQAPVPQPSVGSAASAQDIMDDLFGDMAPPVPASAETPEAAPQPLDEAGAFAELVVGAWIEQLNALAADPVRQRYFGLEAEDFGQLVHEIIQGMSRLGLEKDMAQAVRDVSGYRNIRRDKLIWRQASMA
;
A
#
# COMPACT_ATOMS: atom_id res chain seq x y z
N ALA A 1 6.42 19.21 8.93
CA ALA A 1 7.39 19.96 9.74
C ALA A 1 6.72 21.19 10.38
N GLY A 2 6.30 22.23 9.63
CA GLY A 2 5.75 23.45 10.21
C GLY A 2 4.49 23.25 11.07
N VAL A 3 3.60 22.32 10.69
CA VAL A 3 2.40 21.99 11.49
C VAL A 3 2.79 21.27 12.77
N ASP A 4 3.74 20.35 12.71
CA ASP A 4 4.24 19.62 13.88
C ASP A 4 4.91 20.57 14.88
N GLU A 5 5.71 21.49 14.37
CA GLU A 5 6.34 22.54 15.16
C GLU A 5 5.30 23.45 15.80
N TRP A 6 4.29 23.87 15.03
CA TRP A 6 3.19 24.69 15.51
C TRP A 6 2.38 23.99 16.61
N VAL A 7 1.97 22.71 16.40
CA VAL A 7 1.21 21.95 17.41
C VAL A 7 1.98 21.80 18.71
N ARG A 8 3.30 21.51 18.61
CA ARG A 8 4.15 21.38 19.80
C ARG A 8 4.42 22.71 20.52
N ALA A 9 4.54 23.80 19.76
CA ALA A 9 4.75 25.13 20.32
C ALA A 9 3.48 25.75 20.91
N THR A 10 2.30 25.31 20.45
CA THR A 10 1.01 25.87 20.86
C THR A 10 -0.01 24.80 21.24
N PRO A 11 0.27 23.93 22.23
CA PRO A 11 -0.61 22.81 22.58
C PRO A 11 -2.03 23.28 22.97
N HIS A 12 -2.15 24.44 23.61
CA HIS A 12 -3.46 25.02 23.97
C HIS A 12 -4.28 25.49 22.75
N ALA A 13 -3.63 25.92 21.66
CA ALA A 13 -4.34 26.31 20.44
C ALA A 13 -4.80 25.09 19.63
N ALA A 14 -4.05 24.01 19.66
CA ALA A 14 -4.41 22.74 19.03
C ALA A 14 -5.47 21.96 19.82
N GLY A 15 -5.55 22.18 21.14
CA GLY A 15 -6.50 21.52 22.02
C GLY A 15 -6.42 19.99 21.95
N SER A 16 -7.54 19.31 22.18
CA SER A 16 -7.67 17.85 22.03
C SER A 16 -7.42 17.33 20.61
N SER A 17 -7.42 18.21 19.60
CA SER A 17 -7.11 17.85 18.21
C SER A 17 -5.63 17.79 17.92
N GLY A 18 -4.74 18.21 18.83
CA GLY A 18 -3.30 18.31 18.60
C GLY A 18 -2.66 16.98 18.23
N GLU A 19 -2.94 15.92 18.98
CA GLU A 19 -2.43 14.58 18.67
C GLU A 19 -2.99 14.01 17.35
N ALA A 20 -4.27 14.25 17.06
CA ALA A 20 -4.88 13.85 15.81
C ALA A 20 -4.22 14.54 14.62
N LEU A 21 -3.95 15.85 14.74
CA LEU A 21 -3.23 16.63 13.72
C LEU A 21 -1.79 16.14 13.54
N LEU A 22 -1.08 15.79 14.61
CA LEU A 22 0.27 15.23 14.51
C LEU A 22 0.27 13.87 13.80
N ARG A 23 -0.68 12.99 14.14
CA ARG A 23 -0.84 11.70 13.44
C ARG A 23 -1.14 11.90 11.95
N GLU A 24 -2.05 12.82 11.63
CA GLU A 24 -2.42 13.13 10.24
C GLU A 24 -1.25 13.78 9.48
N SER A 25 -0.52 14.72 10.10
CA SER A 25 0.69 15.34 9.55
C SER A 25 1.77 14.31 9.24
N ASN A 26 2.04 13.39 10.16
CA ASN A 26 3.00 12.31 9.98
C ASN A 26 2.58 11.36 8.84
N ARG A 27 1.30 10.99 8.78
CA ARG A 27 0.74 10.19 7.69
C ARG A 27 0.92 10.89 6.35
N LEU A 28 0.57 12.18 6.28
CA LEU A 28 0.73 12.99 5.08
C LEU A 28 2.19 13.13 4.67
N ALA A 29 3.10 13.37 5.62
CA ALA A 29 4.52 13.47 5.34
C ALA A 29 5.09 12.16 4.75
N ARG A 30 4.62 10.99 5.20
CA ARG A 30 4.97 9.69 4.59
C ARG A 30 4.42 9.57 3.17
N ALA A 31 3.14 9.89 2.97
CA ALA A 31 2.52 9.87 1.65
C ALA A 31 3.28 10.77 0.66
N LEU A 32 3.59 12.01 1.05
CA LEU A 32 4.33 12.95 0.19
C LEU A 32 5.76 12.51 -0.10
N ARG A 33 6.46 11.89 0.85
CA ARG A 33 7.79 11.30 0.59
C ARG A 33 7.70 10.16 -0.44
N LYS A 34 6.66 9.34 -0.35
CA LYS A 34 6.38 8.29 -1.33
C LYS A 34 6.11 8.88 -2.72
N GLU A 35 5.30 9.95 -2.81
CA GLU A 35 5.03 10.62 -4.08
C GLU A 35 6.30 11.29 -4.65
N ALA A 36 7.17 11.85 -3.83
CA ALA A 36 8.45 12.40 -4.27
C ALA A 36 9.37 11.31 -4.84
N ALA A 37 9.47 10.16 -4.18
CA ALA A 37 10.21 9.01 -4.70
C ALA A 37 9.61 8.48 -6.01
N THR A 38 8.29 8.42 -6.11
CA THR A 38 7.54 8.07 -7.32
C THR A 38 7.83 9.03 -8.47
N ALA A 39 7.83 10.34 -8.21
CA ALA A 39 8.10 11.36 -9.22
C ALA A 39 9.53 11.27 -9.81
N ALA A 40 10.49 10.83 -9.00
CA ALA A 40 11.88 10.65 -9.40
C ALA A 40 12.12 9.45 -10.33
N ARG A 41 11.21 8.47 -10.35
CA ARG A 41 11.33 7.26 -11.18
C ARG A 41 10.80 7.53 -12.59
N LYS A 42 11.38 6.83 -13.59
CA LYS A 42 10.84 6.83 -14.95
C LYS A 42 9.42 6.28 -14.98
N MET A 43 8.59 6.84 -15.86
CA MET A 43 7.29 6.28 -16.15
C MET A 43 7.42 4.98 -16.94
N CYS A 44 6.40 4.12 -16.86
CA CYS A 44 6.42 2.84 -17.52
C CYS A 44 5.10 2.54 -18.24
N VAL A 45 5.21 1.88 -19.36
CA VAL A 45 4.12 1.15 -20.00
C VAL A 45 4.23 -0.31 -19.58
N GLY A 46 3.23 -0.82 -18.89
CA GLY A 46 3.19 -2.22 -18.49
C GLY A 46 2.37 -3.07 -19.44
N VAL A 47 2.91 -4.21 -19.81
CA VAL A 47 2.15 -5.25 -20.52
C VAL A 47 1.61 -6.23 -19.51
N PHE A 48 0.29 -6.32 -19.44
CA PHE A 48 -0.42 -7.08 -18.44
C PHE A 48 -1.49 -8.00 -19.08
N GLY A 49 -1.92 -9.02 -18.35
CA GLY A 49 -2.98 -9.93 -18.82
C GLY A 49 -2.78 -11.35 -18.31
N PRO A 50 -3.73 -12.24 -18.62
CA PRO A 50 -3.64 -13.64 -18.25
C PRO A 50 -2.41 -14.36 -18.77
N SER A 51 -2.17 -15.54 -18.22
CA SER A 51 -1.19 -16.47 -18.75
C SER A 51 -1.43 -16.76 -20.25
N GLN A 52 -0.38 -16.86 -21.03
CA GLN A 52 -0.43 -17.18 -22.48
C GLN A 52 -1.29 -16.22 -23.34
N SER A 53 -1.56 -15.01 -22.85
CA SER A 53 -2.29 -14.00 -23.62
C SER A 53 -1.48 -13.27 -24.69
N GLY A 54 -0.24 -13.67 -24.98
CA GLY A 54 0.61 -13.06 -26.03
C GLY A 54 1.49 -11.89 -25.53
N LYS A 55 1.59 -11.67 -24.23
CA LYS A 55 2.39 -10.59 -23.60
C LYS A 55 3.85 -10.57 -24.07
N SER A 56 4.54 -11.70 -23.93
CA SER A 56 5.97 -11.79 -24.26
C SER A 56 6.26 -11.50 -25.73
N TYR A 57 5.36 -11.90 -26.64
CA TYR A 57 5.47 -11.50 -28.03
C TYR A 57 5.35 -9.98 -28.21
N LEU A 58 4.33 -9.36 -27.62
CA LEU A 58 4.10 -7.92 -27.73
C LEU A 58 5.30 -7.12 -27.19
N ILE A 59 5.84 -7.53 -26.04
CA ILE A 59 7.00 -6.90 -25.43
C ILE A 59 8.21 -6.99 -26.37
N SER A 60 8.50 -8.20 -26.84
CA SER A 60 9.61 -8.42 -27.78
C SER A 60 9.44 -7.56 -29.03
N ALA A 61 8.23 -7.51 -29.59
CA ALA A 61 7.94 -6.74 -30.80
C ALA A 61 8.02 -5.21 -30.58
N LEU A 62 7.70 -4.71 -29.38
CA LEU A 62 7.86 -3.29 -29.04
C LEU A 62 9.30 -2.91 -28.73
N ALA A 63 10.09 -3.81 -28.13
CA ALA A 63 11.45 -3.54 -27.68
C ALA A 63 12.55 -3.98 -28.65
N GLN A 64 12.23 -4.78 -29.68
CA GLN A 64 13.19 -5.19 -30.72
C GLN A 64 13.56 -4.02 -31.62
N ASP A 65 14.76 -4.09 -32.17
CA ASP A 65 15.26 -3.18 -33.21
C ASP A 65 14.69 -3.53 -34.60
N ALA A 66 15.20 -2.85 -35.65
CA ALA A 66 14.75 -3.03 -37.01
C ALA A 66 15.08 -4.44 -37.56
N ASP A 67 16.11 -5.10 -37.05
CA ASP A 67 16.56 -6.44 -37.48
C ASP A 67 15.78 -7.55 -36.72
N GLY A 68 14.91 -7.17 -35.78
CA GLY A 68 14.10 -8.10 -35.01
C GLY A 68 14.80 -8.73 -33.81
N SER A 69 15.99 -8.23 -33.42
CA SER A 69 16.75 -8.63 -32.24
C SER A 69 16.48 -7.70 -31.07
N LEU A 70 16.62 -8.22 -29.86
CA LEU A 70 16.55 -7.46 -28.63
C LEU A 70 17.85 -7.63 -27.84
N LEU A 71 18.88 -6.90 -28.28
CA LEU A 71 20.20 -6.98 -27.67
C LEU A 71 20.22 -6.29 -26.31
N THR A 72 20.55 -7.06 -25.27
CA THR A 72 20.76 -6.58 -23.89
C THR A 72 22.23 -6.51 -23.55
N ALA A 73 22.61 -5.50 -22.77
CA ALA A 73 23.96 -5.33 -22.25
C ALA A 73 24.18 -6.22 -21.01
N LEU A 74 25.19 -7.09 -21.08
CA LEU A 74 25.66 -7.92 -19.95
C LEU A 74 27.14 -7.62 -19.71
N GLY A 75 27.44 -6.49 -19.08
CA GLY A 75 28.81 -5.97 -18.94
C GLY A 75 29.36 -5.58 -20.32
N ASP A 76 30.51 -6.13 -20.68
CA ASP A 76 31.15 -5.93 -22.00
C ASP A 76 30.55 -6.81 -23.11
N GLU A 77 29.77 -7.83 -22.73
CA GLU A 77 29.09 -8.75 -23.64
C GLU A 77 27.68 -8.25 -23.99
N SER A 78 27.07 -8.90 -24.98
CA SER A 78 25.64 -8.73 -25.28
C SER A 78 25.02 -10.11 -25.49
N ALA A 79 23.74 -10.23 -25.07
CA ALA A 79 22.92 -11.40 -25.37
C ALA A 79 21.60 -10.95 -26.01
N ASP A 80 21.04 -11.75 -26.88
CA ASP A 80 19.70 -11.50 -27.40
C ASP A 80 18.68 -12.01 -26.43
N PHE A 81 17.86 -11.07 -25.89
CA PHE A 81 16.83 -11.41 -24.90
C PHE A 81 15.84 -12.45 -25.44
N ILE A 82 15.49 -12.35 -26.72
CA ILE A 82 14.49 -13.22 -27.36
C ILE A 82 15.04 -14.61 -27.66
N GLN A 83 16.32 -14.70 -28.06
CA GLN A 83 16.92 -15.96 -28.46
C GLN A 83 17.61 -16.70 -27.33
N ASP A 84 18.35 -15.95 -26.47
CA ASP A 84 19.24 -16.54 -25.47
C ASP A 84 18.60 -16.56 -24.04
N ILE A 85 17.90 -15.47 -23.66
CA ILE A 85 17.45 -15.31 -22.28
C ILE A 85 16.02 -15.81 -22.08
N ASN A 86 15.08 -15.41 -22.94
CA ASN A 86 13.67 -15.80 -22.82
C ASN A 86 13.06 -16.16 -24.20
N PRO A 87 13.50 -17.27 -24.83
CA PRO A 87 13.01 -17.69 -26.13
C PRO A 87 11.50 -17.99 -26.11
N ALA A 88 10.85 -17.69 -27.23
CA ALA A 88 9.43 -17.95 -27.43
C ALA A 88 9.16 -19.48 -27.51
N GLY A 89 8.05 -19.94 -26.95
CA GLY A 89 7.57 -21.32 -27.09
C GLY A 89 7.58 -22.15 -25.82
N GLY A 90 8.00 -21.61 -24.67
CA GLY A 90 7.89 -22.26 -23.36
C GLY A 90 6.52 -22.11 -22.72
N LYS A 91 6.25 -22.89 -21.66
CA LYS A 91 5.20 -22.61 -20.69
C LYS A 91 5.45 -21.21 -20.12
N GLU A 92 4.40 -20.56 -19.58
CA GLU A 92 4.59 -19.29 -18.88
C GLU A 92 5.68 -19.42 -17.83
N SER A 93 6.67 -18.56 -17.95
CA SER A 93 7.95 -18.79 -17.30
C SER A 93 8.38 -17.67 -16.37
N THR A 94 7.64 -16.54 -16.29
CA THR A 94 8.12 -15.38 -15.54
C THR A 94 7.46 -15.26 -14.15
N GLY A 95 8.30 -15.22 -13.10
CA GLY A 95 7.88 -15.04 -11.71
C GLY A 95 8.25 -13.67 -11.11
N LEU A 96 8.75 -12.75 -11.95
CA LEU A 96 9.20 -11.40 -11.58
C LEU A 96 8.85 -10.43 -12.71
N VAL A 97 8.92 -9.13 -12.42
CA VAL A 97 8.75 -8.08 -13.45
C VAL A 97 10.05 -7.92 -14.20
N THR A 98 10.00 -7.86 -15.54
CA THR A 98 11.16 -7.52 -16.37
C THR A 98 11.00 -6.10 -16.91
N ARG A 99 11.97 -5.23 -16.62
CA ARG A 99 12.02 -3.85 -17.10
C ARG A 99 12.97 -3.72 -18.26
N PHE A 100 12.49 -3.26 -19.40
CA PHE A 100 13.29 -2.90 -20.57
C PHE A 100 13.53 -1.40 -20.56
N THR A 101 14.80 -1.01 -20.48
CA THR A 101 15.20 0.39 -20.30
C THR A 101 16.43 0.75 -21.14
N LEU A 102 16.56 2.02 -21.50
CA LEU A 102 17.80 2.58 -22.06
C LEU A 102 18.76 3.09 -20.99
N THR A 103 18.31 3.12 -19.73
CA THR A 103 19.15 3.60 -18.62
C THR A 103 20.23 2.55 -18.30
N PRO A 104 21.52 2.92 -18.32
CA PRO A 104 22.59 2.00 -17.97
C PRO A 104 22.39 1.43 -16.56
N SER A 105 22.69 0.15 -16.38
CA SER A 105 22.50 -0.54 -15.10
C SER A 105 23.37 0.01 -13.97
N GLY A 106 24.54 0.59 -14.30
CA GLY A 106 25.58 0.94 -13.31
C GLY A 106 26.15 -0.27 -12.59
N ALA A 107 25.96 -1.46 -13.14
CA ALA A 107 26.40 -2.73 -12.57
C ALA A 107 27.94 -2.90 -12.69
N PRO A 108 28.59 -3.57 -11.73
CA PRO A 108 29.98 -3.99 -11.87
C PRO A 108 30.14 -4.94 -13.07
N ALA A 109 31.29 -4.87 -13.78
CA ALA A 109 31.51 -5.66 -15.01
C ALA A 109 31.33 -7.17 -14.79
N MET A 110 31.75 -7.72 -13.65
CA MET A 110 31.57 -9.14 -13.33
C MET A 110 30.16 -9.52 -12.86
N PHE A 111 29.31 -8.53 -12.51
CA PHE A 111 27.95 -8.74 -12.02
C PHE A 111 26.96 -7.88 -12.82
N PRO A 112 26.83 -8.11 -14.13
CA PRO A 112 26.11 -7.22 -15.05
C PRO A 112 24.58 -7.25 -14.90
N VAL A 113 24.03 -8.23 -14.19
CA VAL A 113 22.59 -8.42 -14.02
C VAL A 113 22.11 -7.62 -12.82
N LYS A 114 21.33 -6.56 -13.08
CA LYS A 114 20.77 -5.70 -12.04
C LYS A 114 19.41 -6.21 -11.59
N LEU A 115 19.26 -6.41 -10.29
CA LEU A 115 18.05 -6.85 -9.62
C LEU A 115 17.55 -5.76 -8.67
N ARG A 116 16.25 -5.48 -8.69
CA ARG A 116 15.55 -4.77 -7.64
C ARG A 116 14.97 -5.79 -6.68
N LEU A 117 15.28 -5.68 -5.41
CA LEU A 117 14.88 -6.64 -4.41
C LEU A 117 13.55 -6.26 -3.75
N LEU A 118 12.86 -7.25 -3.23
CA LEU A 118 11.78 -7.07 -2.27
C LEU A 118 12.39 -6.66 -0.92
N SER A 119 11.74 -5.73 -0.23
CA SER A 119 12.05 -5.44 1.17
C SER A 119 11.47 -6.51 2.10
N GLU A 120 11.88 -6.49 3.37
CA GLU A 120 11.28 -7.35 4.40
C GLU A 120 9.76 -7.08 4.53
N LEU A 121 9.34 -5.82 4.47
CA LEU A 121 7.93 -5.42 4.44
C LEU A 121 7.18 -6.03 3.26
N ASP A 122 7.79 -6.05 2.07
CA ASP A 122 7.18 -6.65 0.87
C ASP A 122 6.92 -8.15 1.06
N ILE A 123 7.88 -8.87 1.68
CA ILE A 123 7.72 -10.31 1.99
C ILE A 123 6.52 -10.53 2.90
N VAL A 124 6.42 -9.75 3.99
CA VAL A 124 5.28 -9.84 4.92
C VAL A 124 3.96 -9.55 4.22
N LYS A 125 3.90 -8.50 3.38
CA LYS A 125 2.71 -8.18 2.58
C LYS A 125 2.33 -9.31 1.63
N ILE A 126 3.30 -9.92 0.94
CA ILE A 126 3.07 -11.05 0.02
C ILE A 126 2.47 -12.23 0.76
N LEU A 127 3.06 -12.65 1.88
CA LEU A 127 2.60 -13.80 2.66
C LEU A 127 1.21 -13.54 3.27
N THR A 128 1.00 -12.36 3.84
CA THR A 128 -0.31 -11.94 4.38
C THR A 128 -1.37 -11.91 3.27
N ASN A 129 -1.06 -11.30 2.12
CA ASN A 129 -1.97 -11.27 0.97
C ASN A 129 -2.30 -12.67 0.48
N THR A 130 -1.29 -13.53 0.38
CA THR A 130 -1.48 -14.92 -0.01
C THR A 130 -2.46 -15.63 0.93
N TYR A 131 -2.25 -15.53 2.23
CA TYR A 131 -3.11 -16.17 3.21
C TYR A 131 -4.57 -15.67 3.11
N TYR A 132 -4.77 -14.35 3.19
CA TYR A 132 -6.11 -13.76 3.21
C TYR A 132 -6.87 -13.91 1.89
N ALA A 133 -6.19 -13.85 0.76
CA ALA A 133 -6.85 -13.94 -0.55
C ALA A 133 -7.14 -15.37 -1.00
N ASP A 134 -6.32 -16.34 -0.58
CA ASP A 134 -6.46 -17.74 -0.99
C ASP A 134 -7.23 -18.60 0.02
N CYS A 135 -7.43 -18.15 1.26
CA CYS A 135 -8.28 -18.79 2.25
C CYS A 135 -9.74 -18.33 2.10
N ARG A 136 -10.69 -19.28 1.98
CA ARG A 136 -12.13 -18.96 1.90
C ARG A 136 -12.73 -18.56 3.23
N HIS A 137 -12.30 -19.21 4.30
CA HIS A 137 -12.85 -19.04 5.64
C HIS A 137 -11.74 -18.63 6.59
N LEU A 138 -11.73 -17.33 6.92
CA LEU A 138 -10.79 -16.77 7.89
C LEU A 138 -11.46 -16.80 9.27
N THR A 139 -10.93 -17.61 10.18
CA THR A 139 -11.39 -17.65 11.57
C THR A 139 -10.66 -16.59 12.39
N PRO A 140 -11.37 -15.67 13.06
CA PRO A 140 -10.70 -14.72 13.94
C PRO A 140 -10.01 -15.47 15.09
N PRO A 141 -8.75 -15.11 15.44
CA PRO A 141 -8.06 -15.70 16.57
C PRO A 141 -8.81 -15.39 17.86
N ASP A 142 -8.67 -16.25 18.89
CA ASP A 142 -9.19 -15.99 20.22
C ASP A 142 -8.59 -14.69 20.77
N GLU A 143 -9.42 -13.85 21.41
CA GLU A 143 -9.01 -12.52 21.86
C GLU A 143 -7.98 -12.56 22.98
N ASP A 144 -8.20 -13.42 23.99
CA ASP A 144 -7.32 -13.51 25.15
C ASP A 144 -5.97 -14.12 24.74
N ALA A 145 -6.00 -15.16 23.91
CA ALA A 145 -4.79 -15.79 23.39
C ALA A 145 -3.98 -14.83 22.51
N LEU A 146 -4.65 -14.08 21.63
CA LEU A 146 -4.00 -13.07 20.79
C LEU A 146 -3.37 -11.97 21.63
N ALA A 147 -4.12 -11.40 22.58
CA ALA A 147 -3.63 -10.34 23.44
C ALA A 147 -2.42 -10.80 24.27
N ALA A 148 -2.52 -11.97 24.90
CA ALA A 148 -1.43 -12.56 25.70
C ALA A 148 -0.17 -12.79 24.86
N ARG A 149 -0.31 -13.29 23.62
CA ARG A 149 0.81 -13.54 22.72
C ARG A 149 1.49 -12.24 22.27
N VAL A 150 0.70 -11.25 21.87
CA VAL A 150 1.22 -9.93 21.46
C VAL A 150 1.92 -9.26 22.63
N ASP A 151 1.36 -9.34 23.85
CA ASP A 151 1.98 -8.79 25.07
C ASP A 151 3.30 -9.47 25.42
N ALA A 152 3.36 -10.79 25.29
CA ALA A 152 4.58 -11.53 25.54
C ALA A 152 5.70 -11.11 24.57
N LEU A 153 5.37 -10.92 23.29
CA LEU A 153 6.33 -10.45 22.27
C LEU A 153 6.71 -8.98 22.49
N ALA A 154 5.74 -8.12 22.78
CA ALA A 154 6.02 -6.70 23.05
C ALA A 154 6.95 -6.51 24.26
N LYS A 155 6.85 -7.35 25.30
CA LYS A 155 7.76 -7.33 26.46
C LYS A 155 9.21 -7.67 26.10
N LYS A 156 9.45 -8.41 25.00
CA LYS A 156 10.79 -8.73 24.50
C LYS A 156 11.41 -7.60 23.68
N ALA A 157 10.59 -6.68 23.18
CA ALA A 157 10.99 -5.53 22.35
C ALA A 157 11.64 -4.43 23.23
N LYS A 158 12.86 -4.68 23.71
CA LYS A 158 13.59 -3.75 24.60
C LYS A 158 14.84 -3.20 23.89
N GLY A 159 15.15 -1.92 24.20
CA GLY A 159 16.37 -1.28 23.70
C GLY A 159 16.22 -0.63 22.32
N GLU A 160 17.37 -0.37 21.70
CA GLU A 160 17.45 0.21 20.36
C GLU A 160 16.87 -0.73 19.29
N PRO A 161 16.35 -0.19 18.16
CA PRO A 161 15.87 -0.99 17.05
C PRO A 161 16.92 -2.01 16.59
N TRP A 162 16.48 -3.24 16.39
CA TRP A 162 17.29 -4.32 15.84
C TRP A 162 17.61 -3.99 14.37
N ARG A 163 18.79 -3.47 14.09
CA ARG A 163 19.21 -2.97 12.78
C ARG A 163 18.12 -2.17 12.06
N ALA A 164 18.43 -1.30 11.15
CA ALA A 164 17.47 -0.40 10.48
C ALA A 164 16.58 -1.11 9.42
N SER A 165 16.21 -2.40 9.61
CA SER A 165 15.51 -3.21 8.62
C SER A 165 14.00 -3.00 8.59
N PHE A 166 13.39 -2.69 9.75
CA PHE A 166 11.95 -2.56 9.89
C PHE A 166 11.61 -1.42 10.85
N SER A 167 10.91 -0.41 10.38
CA SER A 167 10.55 0.78 11.14
C SER A 167 9.09 0.76 11.61
N GLU A 168 8.73 1.66 12.51
CA GLU A 168 7.32 1.90 12.86
C GLU A 168 6.50 2.36 11.63
N ASP A 169 7.11 3.12 10.71
CA ASP A 169 6.49 3.54 9.46
C ASP A 169 6.17 2.34 8.56
N ASP A 170 7.03 1.30 8.53
CA ASP A 170 6.77 0.07 7.79
C ASP A 170 5.59 -0.71 8.39
N MET A 171 5.48 -0.75 9.72
CA MET A 171 4.33 -1.38 10.39
C MET A 171 3.03 -0.63 10.13
N ILE A 172 3.08 0.69 10.05
CA ILE A 172 1.90 1.48 9.70
C ILE A 172 1.51 1.25 8.25
N ASP A 173 2.48 1.19 7.33
CA ASP A 173 2.22 0.84 5.92
C ASP A 173 1.66 -0.58 5.77
N LEU A 174 2.16 -1.54 6.54
CA LEU A 174 1.59 -2.89 6.61
C LEU A 174 0.14 -2.88 7.09
N LYS A 175 -0.15 -2.17 8.18
CA LYS A 175 -1.50 -1.98 8.71
C LYS A 175 -2.44 -1.37 7.66
N GLU A 176 -2.01 -0.29 7.02
CA GLU A 176 -2.79 0.39 5.96
C GLU A 176 -3.05 -0.55 4.78
N TYR A 177 -2.04 -1.35 4.38
CA TYR A 177 -2.18 -2.35 3.33
C TYR A 177 -3.21 -3.42 3.67
N VAL A 178 -3.12 -4.02 4.87
CA VAL A 178 -4.04 -5.08 5.32
C VAL A 178 -5.46 -4.53 5.47
N THR A 179 -5.61 -3.35 6.07
CA THR A 179 -6.92 -2.72 6.26
C THR A 179 -7.56 -2.36 4.92
N ARG A 180 -6.81 -1.81 3.97
CA ARG A 180 -7.35 -1.43 2.64
C ARG A 180 -7.86 -2.65 1.87
N ASN A 181 -7.09 -3.74 1.87
CA ASN A 181 -7.40 -4.90 1.03
C ASN A 181 -8.36 -5.90 1.68
N PHE A 182 -8.43 -5.96 3.03
CA PHE A 182 -9.13 -7.03 3.75
C PHE A 182 -10.07 -6.54 4.87
N ARG A 183 -10.44 -5.26 4.87
CA ARG A 183 -11.25 -4.61 5.92
C ARG A 183 -12.56 -5.34 6.27
N ALA A 184 -13.16 -6.03 5.29
CA ALA A 184 -14.42 -6.73 5.50
C ALA A 184 -14.29 -8.01 6.34
N THR A 185 -13.07 -8.47 6.66
CA THR A 185 -12.85 -9.70 7.40
C THR A 185 -12.87 -9.45 8.92
N ALA A 186 -13.52 -10.36 9.68
CA ALA A 186 -13.55 -10.29 11.14
C ALA A 186 -12.15 -10.38 11.75
N VAL A 187 -11.21 -11.05 11.09
CA VAL A 187 -9.80 -11.13 11.52
C VAL A 187 -9.17 -9.74 11.55
N VAL A 188 -9.29 -8.96 10.47
CA VAL A 188 -8.70 -7.62 10.38
C VAL A 188 -9.30 -6.69 11.43
N GLN A 189 -10.61 -6.78 11.68
CA GLN A 189 -11.26 -5.99 12.75
C GLN A 189 -10.68 -6.33 14.13
N ARG A 190 -10.40 -7.61 14.41
CA ARG A 190 -9.79 -8.03 15.68
C ARG A 190 -8.34 -7.57 15.81
N LEU A 191 -7.56 -7.65 14.75
CA LEU A 191 -6.19 -7.15 14.72
C LEU A 191 -6.10 -5.64 14.97
N GLU A 192 -7.14 -4.86 14.59
CA GLU A 192 -7.16 -3.40 14.75
C GLU A 192 -6.96 -2.98 16.21
N HIS A 193 -7.57 -3.68 17.15
CA HIS A 193 -7.56 -3.34 18.55
C HIS A 193 -6.51 -4.08 19.38
N LEU A 194 -6.17 -5.32 19.02
CA LEU A 194 -5.33 -6.17 19.86
C LEU A 194 -3.90 -6.32 19.35
N TYR A 195 -3.68 -6.22 18.03
CA TYR A 195 -2.38 -6.47 17.42
C TYR A 195 -1.63 -5.17 17.10
N TRP A 196 -2.22 -4.30 16.27
CA TRP A 196 -1.51 -3.13 15.72
C TRP A 196 -1.00 -2.15 16.77
N PRO A 197 -1.73 -1.82 17.86
CA PRO A 197 -1.25 -0.83 18.83
C PRO A 197 0.09 -1.17 19.45
N LYS A 198 0.37 -2.47 19.65
CA LYS A 198 1.61 -2.96 20.24
C LYS A 198 2.64 -3.39 19.19
N ALA A 199 2.18 -4.03 18.12
CA ALA A 199 3.03 -4.54 17.06
C ALA A 199 3.81 -3.40 16.34
N ILE A 200 3.19 -2.24 16.15
CA ILE A 200 3.82 -1.07 15.52
C ILE A 200 5.10 -0.67 16.26
N HIS A 201 5.05 -0.63 17.58
CA HIS A 201 6.20 -0.22 18.39
C HIS A 201 7.20 -1.36 18.67
N ALA A 202 6.75 -2.61 18.58
CA ALA A 202 7.56 -3.76 18.92
C ALA A 202 8.40 -4.32 17.77
N ALA A 203 7.83 -4.37 16.55
CA ALA A 203 8.40 -5.13 15.43
C ALA A 203 9.88 -4.80 15.13
N GLY A 204 10.23 -3.52 15.04
CA GLY A 204 11.59 -3.08 14.74
C GLY A 204 12.61 -3.34 15.85
N ARG A 205 12.16 -3.67 17.06
CA ARG A 205 13.01 -3.94 18.24
C ARG A 205 13.13 -5.41 18.59
N LEU A 206 12.40 -6.27 17.87
CA LEU A 206 12.43 -7.72 18.06
C LEU A 206 13.59 -8.36 17.31
N ALA A 207 14.20 -9.37 17.91
CA ALA A 207 15.11 -10.28 17.18
C ALA A 207 14.38 -10.97 16.02
N PRO A 208 15.08 -11.44 14.98
CA PRO A 208 14.45 -12.00 13.78
C PRO A 208 13.42 -13.10 14.07
N GLU A 209 13.70 -14.03 15.00
CA GLU A 209 12.81 -15.12 15.36
C GLU A 209 11.56 -14.63 16.10
N ASP A 210 11.71 -13.67 17.02
CA ASP A 210 10.59 -13.09 17.76
C ASP A 210 9.74 -12.19 16.82
N ARG A 211 10.37 -11.51 15.87
CA ARG A 211 9.68 -10.75 14.82
C ARG A 211 8.91 -11.68 13.88
N ALA A 212 9.49 -12.82 13.51
CA ALA A 212 8.78 -13.85 12.76
C ALA A 212 7.54 -14.36 13.52
N ALA A 213 7.68 -14.57 14.83
CA ALA A 213 6.56 -14.98 15.69
C ALA A 213 5.46 -13.90 15.80
N LEU A 214 5.82 -12.61 15.67
CA LEU A 214 4.86 -11.53 15.62
C LEU A 214 4.11 -11.53 14.27
N PHE A 215 4.81 -11.67 13.15
CA PHE A 215 4.19 -11.70 11.83
C PHE A 215 3.41 -12.99 11.56
N GLU A 216 3.78 -14.10 12.20
CA GLU A 216 3.08 -15.38 12.10
C GLU A 216 1.59 -15.28 12.43
N ILE A 217 1.22 -14.34 13.29
CA ILE A 217 -0.17 -14.02 13.63
C ILE A 217 -0.98 -13.60 12.38
N LEU A 218 -0.34 -12.93 11.42
CA LEU A 218 -0.99 -12.44 10.21
C LEU A 218 -1.39 -13.54 9.24
N TRP A 219 -0.80 -14.74 9.33
CA TRP A 219 -1.12 -15.91 8.51
C TRP A 219 -1.48 -17.14 9.34
N ASP A 220 -2.12 -16.89 10.49
CA ASP A 220 -2.72 -17.91 11.35
C ASP A 220 -1.76 -19.09 11.66
N GLU A 221 -0.53 -18.75 12.05
CA GLU A 221 0.52 -19.69 12.45
C GLU A 221 0.92 -20.72 11.38
N ALA A 222 0.65 -20.45 10.10
CA ALA A 222 1.07 -21.31 9.01
C ALA A 222 2.61 -21.43 8.96
N LYS A 223 3.17 -22.45 9.60
CA LYS A 223 4.63 -22.67 9.78
C LYS A 223 5.44 -22.61 8.48
N PRO A 224 4.95 -23.15 7.33
CA PRO A 224 5.70 -23.02 6.07
C PRO A 224 5.89 -21.56 5.62
N PHE A 225 4.92 -20.67 5.88
CA PHE A 225 5.06 -19.25 5.57
C PHE A 225 6.06 -18.57 6.50
N THR A 226 6.05 -18.91 7.79
CA THR A 226 7.02 -18.41 8.77
C THR A 226 8.44 -18.86 8.43
N ALA A 227 8.62 -20.11 8.04
CA ALA A 227 9.93 -20.64 7.61
C ALA A 227 10.43 -19.93 6.34
N LEU A 228 9.54 -19.70 5.36
CA LEU A 228 9.87 -18.96 4.15
C LEU A 228 10.24 -17.50 4.46
N TYR A 229 9.49 -16.83 5.34
CA TYR A 229 9.83 -15.48 5.78
C TYR A 229 11.23 -15.43 6.39
N LEU A 230 11.54 -16.30 7.36
CA LEU A 230 12.86 -16.34 8.01
C LEU A 230 13.99 -16.60 7.00
N ARG A 231 13.78 -17.49 6.05
CA ARG A 231 14.74 -17.80 5.01
C ARG A 231 15.04 -16.60 4.12
N LEU A 232 14.00 -15.93 3.61
CA LEU A 232 14.14 -14.77 2.74
C LEU A 232 14.68 -13.53 3.48
N SER A 233 14.19 -13.26 4.68
CA SER A 233 14.69 -12.16 5.51
C SER A 233 16.13 -12.36 5.95
N GLY A 234 16.58 -13.60 6.15
CA GLY A 234 17.97 -13.93 6.43
C GLY A 234 18.92 -13.56 5.30
N VAL A 235 18.53 -13.77 4.04
CA VAL A 235 19.32 -13.32 2.88
C VAL A 235 19.39 -11.78 2.83
N LEU A 236 18.26 -11.10 3.08
CA LEU A 236 18.22 -9.63 3.13
C LEU A 236 19.10 -9.09 4.27
N ASP A 237 19.08 -9.72 5.45
CA ASP A 237 19.93 -9.32 6.58
C ASP A 237 21.42 -9.46 6.23
N ALA A 238 21.81 -10.57 5.62
CA ALA A 238 23.19 -10.77 5.17
C ALA A 238 23.63 -9.71 4.15
N LEU A 239 22.73 -9.28 3.25
CA LEU A 239 22.96 -8.20 2.28
C LEU A 239 22.94 -6.80 2.91
N GLY A 240 22.35 -6.62 4.09
CA GLY A 240 22.15 -5.33 4.74
C GLY A 240 20.95 -4.55 4.22
N TYR A 241 19.93 -5.25 3.74
CA TYR A 241 18.64 -4.71 3.27
C TYR A 241 18.74 -3.69 2.11
N PRO A 242 19.47 -3.99 1.01
CA PRO A 242 19.57 -3.08 -0.11
C PRO A 242 18.30 -3.12 -0.97
N ASP A 243 17.97 -2.00 -1.62
CA ASP A 243 16.90 -1.96 -2.64
C ASP A 243 17.32 -2.67 -3.94
N GLU A 244 18.62 -2.68 -4.24
CA GLU A 244 19.20 -3.21 -5.48
C GLU A 244 20.42 -4.07 -5.19
N ALA A 245 20.55 -5.15 -5.94
CA ALA A 245 21.74 -6.01 -5.95
C ALA A 245 22.10 -6.39 -7.39
N PHE A 246 23.27 -6.94 -7.57
CA PHE A 246 23.80 -7.35 -8.86
C PHE A 246 24.23 -8.81 -8.82
N CYS A 247 24.00 -9.54 -9.92
CA CYS A 247 24.42 -10.92 -10.12
C CYS A 247 25.31 -11.06 -11.36
N GLY A 248 26.02 -12.14 -11.43
CA GLY A 248 26.68 -12.59 -12.67
C GLY A 248 25.68 -13.01 -13.74
N LYS A 249 26.17 -13.19 -14.99
CA LYS A 249 25.35 -13.60 -16.14
C LYS A 249 24.72 -14.99 -15.98
N GLU A 250 25.28 -15.84 -15.12
CA GLU A 250 24.75 -17.14 -14.74
C GLU A 250 23.39 -17.08 -14.05
N ALA A 251 22.96 -15.92 -13.62
CA ALA A 251 21.59 -15.70 -13.14
C ALA A 251 20.54 -15.81 -14.26
N LEU A 252 20.94 -15.54 -15.50
CA LEU A 252 20.05 -15.53 -16.68
C LEU A 252 20.33 -16.67 -17.65
N LEU A 253 21.57 -17.15 -17.71
CA LEU A 253 22.05 -18.15 -18.66
C LEU A 253 22.70 -19.32 -17.93
N PRO A 254 22.41 -20.57 -18.33
CA PRO A 254 21.48 -20.99 -19.37
C PRO A 254 20.01 -20.78 -18.97
N ARG A 255 19.10 -20.78 -19.95
CA ARG A 255 17.67 -20.51 -19.80
C ARG A 255 17.00 -21.40 -18.75
N GLU A 256 17.35 -22.68 -18.71
CA GLU A 256 16.74 -23.71 -17.87
C GLU A 256 16.94 -23.46 -16.37
N THR A 257 17.97 -22.72 -16.00
CA THR A 257 18.30 -22.36 -14.61
C THR A 257 18.15 -20.87 -14.35
N SER A 258 17.56 -20.12 -15.28
CA SER A 258 17.36 -18.67 -15.16
C SER A 258 16.43 -18.32 -13.99
N ILE A 259 16.76 -17.24 -13.25
CA ILE A 259 15.89 -16.71 -12.19
C ILE A 259 14.56 -16.14 -12.70
N ILE A 260 14.45 -15.92 -14.02
CA ILE A 260 13.19 -15.51 -14.66
C ILE A 260 12.19 -16.66 -14.60
N ASP A 261 12.65 -17.91 -14.72
CA ASP A 261 11.77 -19.07 -14.78
C ASP A 261 11.10 -19.37 -13.44
N VAL A 262 9.76 -19.50 -13.45
CA VAL A 262 8.99 -19.87 -12.26
C VAL A 262 9.37 -21.25 -11.69
N GLU A 263 9.95 -22.13 -12.52
CA GLU A 263 10.41 -23.45 -12.08
C GLU A 263 11.60 -23.35 -11.11
N THR A 264 12.37 -22.26 -11.20
CA THR A 264 13.49 -21.98 -10.27
C THR A 264 12.98 -21.80 -8.81
N LEU A 265 11.73 -21.42 -8.63
CA LEU A 265 11.12 -21.29 -7.31
C LEU A 265 10.84 -22.66 -6.62
N ARG A 266 10.99 -23.80 -7.31
CA ARG A 266 10.78 -25.14 -6.70
C ARG A 266 11.63 -25.36 -5.45
N GLY A 267 12.87 -24.87 -5.46
CA GLY A 267 13.78 -24.95 -4.32
C GLY A 267 13.32 -24.21 -3.06
N LEU A 268 12.23 -23.42 -3.09
CA LEU A 268 11.70 -22.77 -1.89
C LEU A 268 11.14 -23.76 -0.86
N GLY A 269 10.75 -24.95 -1.27
CA GLY A 269 10.27 -26.03 -0.37
C GLY A 269 11.35 -26.97 0.14
N GLU A 270 12.60 -26.83 -0.35
CA GLU A 270 13.71 -27.75 -0.05
C GLU A 270 14.63 -27.12 1.00
N THR A 271 15.14 -27.95 1.90
CA THR A 271 15.99 -27.52 3.03
C THR A 271 17.46 -27.34 2.65
N GLU A 272 17.92 -27.97 1.58
CA GLU A 272 19.28 -27.82 1.06
C GLU A 272 19.28 -28.05 -0.46
N GLY A 273 19.77 -27.10 -1.23
CA GLY A 273 19.91 -27.21 -2.67
C GLY A 273 21.12 -26.42 -3.17
N ALA A 274 22.01 -27.15 -3.79
CA ALA A 274 23.39 -26.82 -4.12
C ALA A 274 23.59 -25.73 -5.18
N ASP A 275 22.55 -25.08 -5.72
CA ASP A 275 22.72 -24.07 -6.78
C ASP A 275 22.61 -22.65 -6.18
N SER A 276 23.75 -22.11 -5.77
CA SER A 276 23.87 -20.76 -5.22
C SER A 276 24.50 -19.81 -6.21
N LEU A 277 24.04 -18.56 -6.18
CA LEU A 277 24.64 -17.44 -6.93
C LEU A 277 25.18 -16.40 -5.96
N GLU A 278 26.20 -15.67 -6.40
CA GLU A 278 26.75 -14.55 -5.65
C GLU A 278 25.95 -13.27 -5.97
N LEU A 279 25.46 -12.61 -4.93
CA LEU A 279 24.85 -11.27 -4.97
C LEU A 279 25.88 -10.23 -4.51
N VAL A 280 25.92 -9.09 -5.18
CA VAL A 280 26.80 -7.97 -4.81
C VAL A 280 25.95 -6.71 -4.68
N THR A 281 26.11 -5.97 -3.59
CA THR A 281 25.45 -4.68 -3.36
C THR A 281 26.29 -3.51 -3.93
N LYS A 282 25.70 -2.32 -4.01
CA LYS A 282 26.43 -1.11 -4.47
C LYS A 282 27.64 -0.75 -3.58
N ASP A 283 27.56 -1.04 -2.29
CA ASP A 283 28.65 -0.84 -1.32
C ASP A 283 29.69 -1.96 -1.32
N GLY A 284 29.55 -2.95 -2.22
CA GLY A 284 30.51 -4.02 -2.43
C GLY A 284 30.36 -5.23 -1.52
N ARG A 285 29.29 -5.33 -0.71
CA ARG A 285 29.00 -6.49 0.11
C ARG A 285 28.61 -7.67 -0.79
N ARG A 286 29.17 -8.86 -0.50
CA ARG A 286 28.95 -10.08 -1.26
C ARG A 286 28.27 -11.13 -0.40
N VAL A 287 27.24 -11.78 -0.93
CA VAL A 287 26.47 -12.83 -0.26
C VAL A 287 26.14 -13.92 -1.26
N ALA A 288 26.44 -15.15 -0.93
CA ALA A 288 25.96 -16.31 -1.67
C ALA A 288 24.55 -16.68 -1.16
N ALA A 289 23.60 -16.81 -2.07
CA ALA A 289 22.23 -17.23 -1.77
C ALA A 289 21.74 -18.26 -2.78
N GLY A 290 20.80 -19.08 -2.38
CA GLY A 290 20.19 -20.05 -3.27
C GLY A 290 19.46 -19.37 -4.44
N ARG A 291 19.55 -19.95 -5.61
CA ARG A 291 18.91 -19.41 -6.84
C ARG A 291 17.41 -19.21 -6.66
N SER A 292 16.72 -20.13 -5.95
CA SER A 292 15.29 -20.01 -5.63
C SER A 292 14.98 -18.83 -4.70
N GLU A 293 15.87 -18.53 -3.74
CA GLU A 293 15.76 -17.39 -2.84
C GLU A 293 15.95 -16.09 -3.60
N ILE A 294 16.94 -16.03 -4.49
CA ILE A 294 17.20 -14.88 -5.37
C ILE A 294 15.99 -14.64 -6.27
N ALA A 295 15.47 -15.68 -6.92
CA ALA A 295 14.26 -15.57 -7.74
C ALA A 295 13.04 -15.09 -6.93
N ALA A 296 12.89 -15.57 -5.68
CA ALA A 296 11.82 -15.14 -4.78
C ALA A 296 11.98 -13.68 -4.35
N LEU A 297 13.20 -13.25 -3.99
CA LEU A 297 13.50 -11.89 -3.53
C LEU A 297 13.52 -10.86 -4.68
N THR A 298 13.73 -11.28 -5.93
CA THR A 298 13.76 -10.35 -7.06
C THR A 298 12.35 -9.86 -7.38
N ALA A 299 12.08 -8.59 -7.15
CA ALA A 299 10.88 -7.91 -7.60
C ALA A 299 10.95 -7.60 -9.10
N GLU A 300 12.09 -7.08 -9.56
CA GLU A 300 12.29 -6.62 -10.91
C GLU A 300 13.71 -6.96 -11.40
N LEU A 301 13.78 -7.44 -12.64
CA LEU A 301 15.00 -7.60 -13.41
C LEU A 301 15.11 -6.45 -14.41
N ALA A 302 16.21 -5.70 -14.39
CA ALA A 302 16.46 -4.65 -15.38
C ALA A 302 17.26 -5.18 -16.58
N ILE A 303 16.68 -5.06 -17.76
CA ILE A 303 17.30 -5.35 -19.06
C ILE A 303 17.67 -4.03 -19.72
N THR A 304 18.94 -3.74 -19.78
CA THR A 304 19.46 -2.55 -20.49
C THR A 304 19.58 -2.85 -21.97
N MET A 305 18.73 -2.20 -22.77
CA MET A 305 18.74 -2.36 -24.24
C MET A 305 19.95 -1.64 -24.86
N ARG A 306 20.59 -2.27 -25.84
CA ARG A 306 21.72 -1.70 -26.58
C ARG A 306 21.28 -0.68 -27.65
N HIS A 307 20.08 -0.83 -28.15
CA HIS A 307 19.51 0.03 -29.19
C HIS A 307 18.24 0.70 -28.72
N LYS A 308 17.90 1.86 -29.26
CA LYS A 308 16.66 2.59 -29.01
C LYS A 308 15.60 2.18 -30.04
N PRO A 309 14.61 1.35 -29.68
CA PRO A 309 13.59 0.89 -30.64
C PRO A 309 12.62 2.00 -31.07
N ASP A 310 12.34 2.97 -30.20
CA ASP A 310 11.48 4.12 -30.46
C ASP A 310 11.87 5.29 -29.54
N ASP A 311 11.52 6.53 -29.92
CA ASP A 311 11.87 7.74 -29.16
C ASP A 311 11.20 7.79 -27.78
N PHE A 312 10.04 7.17 -27.60
CA PHE A 312 9.38 7.18 -26.30
C PHE A 312 10.19 6.48 -25.20
N PHE A 313 11.11 5.57 -25.54
CA PHE A 313 11.99 4.90 -24.58
C PHE A 313 12.98 5.85 -23.89
N GLU A 314 13.17 7.06 -24.38
CA GLU A 314 13.98 8.07 -23.68
C GLU A 314 13.38 8.41 -22.31
N HIS A 315 12.06 8.44 -22.22
CA HIS A 315 11.32 8.89 -21.03
C HIS A 315 10.49 7.78 -20.37
N THR A 316 10.25 6.69 -21.08
CA THR A 316 9.34 5.61 -20.65
C THR A 316 10.03 4.27 -20.79
N ASP A 317 9.96 3.45 -19.74
CA ASP A 317 10.42 2.06 -19.80
C ASP A 317 9.22 1.13 -20.11
N LEU A 318 9.52 -0.07 -20.61
CA LEU A 318 8.52 -1.11 -20.83
C LEU A 318 8.64 -2.17 -19.75
N LEU A 319 7.52 -2.58 -19.17
CA LEU A 319 7.46 -3.62 -18.13
C LEU A 319 6.74 -4.87 -18.64
N ASP A 320 7.39 -6.02 -18.50
CA ASP A 320 6.76 -7.34 -18.61
C ASP A 320 6.28 -7.80 -17.24
N PHE A 321 4.98 -7.84 -17.06
CA PHE A 321 4.40 -8.41 -15.84
C PHE A 321 4.22 -9.92 -15.98
N PRO A 322 4.54 -10.70 -14.92
CA PRO A 322 4.18 -12.11 -14.87
C PRO A 322 2.67 -12.28 -15.10
N GLY A 323 2.28 -13.37 -15.75
CA GLY A 323 0.88 -13.62 -16.06
C GLY A 323 0.01 -13.68 -14.82
N TYR A 324 -1.08 -12.92 -14.83
CA TYR A 324 -2.03 -12.93 -13.72
C TYR A 324 -2.71 -14.29 -13.58
N ARG A 325 -2.79 -14.78 -12.35
CA ARG A 325 -3.34 -16.09 -12.02
C ARG A 325 -4.48 -15.95 -11.02
N SER A 326 -5.55 -16.73 -11.22
CA SER A 326 -6.65 -16.82 -10.27
C SER A 326 -6.20 -17.30 -8.90
N ARG A 327 -6.88 -16.84 -7.85
CA ARG A 327 -6.65 -17.28 -6.48
C ARG A 327 -7.06 -18.74 -6.29
N LEU A 328 -6.38 -19.44 -5.37
CA LEU A 328 -6.61 -20.87 -5.14
C LEU A 328 -7.96 -21.14 -4.45
N LYS A 329 -8.38 -20.23 -3.52
CA LYS A 329 -9.65 -20.31 -2.78
C LYS A 329 -9.83 -21.65 -2.04
N THR A 330 -8.87 -21.98 -1.19
CA THR A 330 -8.91 -23.22 -0.36
C THR A 330 -9.66 -23.00 0.95
N ASP A 331 -10.28 -24.07 1.44
CA ASP A 331 -10.92 -24.07 2.76
C ASP A 331 -9.92 -24.39 3.90
N ASP A 332 -8.78 -25.00 3.58
CA ASP A 332 -7.76 -25.43 4.54
C ASP A 332 -6.35 -25.16 3.96
N VAL A 333 -5.78 -24.03 4.33
CA VAL A 333 -4.42 -23.62 3.89
C VAL A 333 -3.35 -24.57 4.43
N ALA A 334 -3.49 -25.05 5.66
CA ALA A 334 -2.50 -25.93 6.27
C ALA A 334 -2.42 -27.26 5.52
N ARG A 335 -3.55 -27.84 5.17
CA ARG A 335 -3.63 -29.06 4.35
C ARG A 335 -3.07 -28.85 2.95
N GLU A 336 -3.35 -27.71 2.33
CA GLU A 336 -2.79 -27.41 1.00
C GLU A 336 -1.28 -27.24 1.07
N LEU A 337 -0.75 -26.52 2.07
CA LEU A 337 0.69 -26.32 2.26
C LEU A 337 1.45 -27.60 2.58
N ALA A 338 0.78 -28.64 3.08
CA ALA A 338 1.38 -29.95 3.29
C ALA A 338 1.65 -30.74 1.99
N LYS A 339 1.06 -30.32 0.87
CA LYS A 339 1.30 -30.95 -0.42
C LYS A 339 2.63 -30.49 -1.02
N PRO A 340 3.35 -31.36 -1.76
CA PRO A 340 4.57 -30.97 -2.45
C PRO A 340 4.37 -29.73 -3.34
N ASP A 341 5.38 -28.88 -3.41
CA ASP A 341 5.45 -27.69 -4.27
C ASP A 341 4.37 -26.60 -4.05
N GLN A 342 3.50 -26.75 -3.05
CA GLN A 342 2.41 -25.78 -2.83
C GLN A 342 2.91 -24.46 -2.28
N ILE A 343 3.95 -24.43 -1.44
CA ILE A 343 4.54 -23.17 -0.95
C ILE A 343 4.96 -22.25 -2.10
N ARG A 344 5.54 -22.82 -3.18
CA ARG A 344 5.87 -22.10 -4.39
C ARG A 344 4.64 -21.51 -5.05
N GLN A 345 3.59 -22.31 -5.21
CA GLN A 345 2.35 -21.89 -5.88
C GLN A 345 1.64 -20.75 -5.12
N PHE A 346 1.57 -20.85 -3.80
CA PHE A 346 1.02 -19.79 -2.95
C PHE A 346 1.85 -18.52 -3.04
N PHE A 347 3.17 -18.64 -2.83
CA PHE A 347 4.07 -17.49 -2.87
C PHE A 347 4.05 -16.78 -4.22
N LEU A 348 4.08 -17.52 -5.33
CA LEU A 348 4.06 -16.96 -6.67
C LEU A 348 2.77 -16.15 -6.94
N ARG A 349 1.59 -16.70 -6.57
CA ARG A 349 0.31 -15.98 -6.72
C ARG A 349 0.28 -14.69 -5.91
N GLY A 350 0.69 -14.76 -4.65
CA GLY A 350 0.78 -13.60 -3.78
C GLY A 350 1.77 -12.57 -4.30
N LYS A 351 2.95 -13.01 -4.74
CA LYS A 351 3.98 -12.14 -5.31
C LYS A 351 3.50 -11.41 -6.56
N VAL A 352 2.88 -12.12 -7.50
CA VAL A 352 2.36 -11.53 -8.75
C VAL A 352 1.31 -10.46 -8.46
N ALA A 353 0.34 -10.78 -7.59
CA ALA A 353 -0.70 -9.82 -7.22
C ALA A 353 -0.13 -8.61 -6.45
N TYR A 354 0.81 -8.86 -5.54
CA TYR A 354 1.47 -7.79 -4.80
C TYR A 354 2.31 -6.87 -5.70
N LEU A 355 3.10 -7.44 -6.63
CA LEU A 355 3.90 -6.65 -7.56
C LEU A 355 3.02 -5.73 -8.41
N PHE A 356 1.92 -6.25 -8.96
CA PHE A 356 0.99 -5.40 -9.71
C PHE A 356 0.45 -4.25 -8.86
N GLU A 357 0.00 -4.53 -7.63
CA GLU A 357 -0.49 -3.51 -6.70
C GLU A 357 0.61 -2.49 -6.34
N ARG A 358 1.84 -2.92 -6.12
CA ARG A 358 3.00 -2.06 -5.84
C ARG A 358 3.25 -1.08 -6.98
N TYR A 359 3.36 -1.56 -8.24
CA TYR A 359 3.61 -0.70 -9.40
C TYR A 359 2.46 0.27 -9.68
N LYS A 360 1.22 -0.16 -9.42
CA LYS A 360 0.02 0.69 -9.47
C LYS A 360 0.10 1.79 -8.40
N THR A 361 0.34 1.40 -7.16
CA THR A 361 0.37 2.32 -6.01
C THR A 361 1.55 3.30 -6.10
N ASP A 362 2.68 2.86 -6.61
CA ASP A 362 3.87 3.69 -6.79
C ASP A 362 3.83 4.54 -8.08
N LEU A 363 2.71 4.57 -8.83
CA LEU A 363 2.56 5.26 -10.12
C LEU A 363 3.74 5.00 -11.08
N GLU A 364 4.36 3.83 -11.00
CA GLU A 364 5.33 3.42 -12.01
C GLU A 364 4.59 2.95 -13.27
N LEU A 365 3.47 2.23 -13.10
CA LEU A 365 2.61 1.78 -14.19
C LEU A 365 1.67 2.93 -14.62
N THR A 366 2.17 3.83 -15.46
CA THR A 366 1.44 5.01 -15.92
C THR A 366 0.48 4.73 -17.07
N SER A 367 0.78 3.71 -17.87
CA SER A 367 -0.07 3.22 -18.96
C SER A 367 -0.03 1.70 -19.04
N MET A 368 -1.10 1.08 -19.50
CA MET A 368 -1.25 -0.38 -19.54
C MET A 368 -1.65 -0.88 -20.92
N LEU A 369 -0.94 -1.87 -21.41
CA LEU A 369 -1.32 -2.73 -22.53
C LEU A 369 -1.95 -4.00 -21.97
N LEU A 370 -3.25 -4.06 -21.94
CA LEU A 370 -4.00 -5.22 -21.44
C LEU A 370 -4.20 -6.24 -22.56
N CYS A 371 -3.38 -7.29 -22.56
CA CYS A 371 -3.44 -8.36 -23.55
C CYS A 371 -4.55 -9.36 -23.21
N ILE A 372 -5.51 -9.52 -24.11
CA ILE A 372 -6.65 -10.45 -23.98
C ILE A 372 -6.65 -11.41 -25.19
N GLY A 373 -6.42 -12.71 -24.92
CA GLY A 373 -6.52 -13.77 -25.93
C GLY A 373 -7.95 -14.28 -26.10
N PRO A 374 -8.19 -15.25 -27.01
CA PRO A 374 -9.54 -15.80 -27.27
C PRO A 374 -10.13 -16.63 -26.13
N SER A 375 -9.35 -17.09 -25.15
CA SER A 375 -9.72 -18.05 -24.12
C SER A 375 -9.53 -17.56 -22.68
N ASN A 376 -9.79 -16.26 -22.41
CA ASN A 376 -9.43 -15.64 -21.11
C ASN A 376 -10.47 -15.75 -19.99
N GLN A 377 -11.56 -16.46 -20.16
CA GLN A 377 -12.63 -16.54 -19.15
C GLN A 377 -12.24 -17.24 -17.83
N GLU A 378 -11.02 -17.76 -17.76
CA GLU A 378 -10.51 -18.50 -16.59
C GLU A 378 -10.07 -17.61 -15.41
N VAL A 379 -9.90 -16.29 -15.63
CA VAL A 379 -9.34 -15.37 -14.61
C VAL A 379 -10.44 -14.47 -14.05
N GLN A 380 -11.23 -15.00 -13.12
CA GLN A 380 -12.41 -14.33 -12.57
C GLN A 380 -12.12 -13.01 -11.81
N ASP A 381 -10.95 -12.87 -11.20
CA ASP A 381 -10.61 -11.68 -10.41
C ASP A 381 -10.03 -10.52 -11.25
N LEU A 382 -9.71 -10.76 -12.53
CA LEU A 382 -9.09 -9.77 -13.41
C LEU A 382 -9.94 -8.49 -13.61
N PRO A 383 -11.28 -8.57 -13.79
CA PRO A 383 -12.10 -7.37 -13.94
C PRO A 383 -11.98 -6.39 -12.78
N ALA A 384 -12.00 -6.87 -11.55
CA ALA A 384 -11.85 -6.02 -10.36
C ALA A 384 -10.47 -5.35 -10.31
N VAL A 385 -9.41 -6.11 -10.60
CA VAL A 385 -8.02 -5.61 -10.60
C VAL A 385 -7.82 -4.49 -11.64
N ILE A 386 -8.39 -4.65 -12.84
CA ILE A 386 -8.31 -3.64 -13.89
C ILE A 386 -9.16 -2.41 -13.56
N ASN A 387 -10.35 -2.59 -13.01
CA ASN A 387 -11.20 -1.48 -12.56
C ASN A 387 -10.50 -0.63 -11.49
N ASP A 388 -9.82 -1.25 -10.55
CA ASP A 388 -9.04 -0.54 -9.53
C ASP A 388 -7.89 0.26 -10.15
N TRP A 389 -7.20 -0.33 -11.14
CA TRP A 389 -6.15 0.40 -11.86
C TRP A 389 -6.72 1.57 -12.68
N VAL A 390 -7.82 1.38 -13.40
CA VAL A 390 -8.52 2.45 -14.15
C VAL A 390 -8.91 3.59 -13.20
N SER A 391 -9.46 3.25 -12.04
CA SER A 391 -9.87 4.23 -11.03
C SER A 391 -8.69 5.07 -10.51
N ASP A 392 -7.54 4.45 -10.30
CA ASP A 392 -6.34 5.10 -9.75
C ASP A 392 -5.55 5.88 -10.83
N ALA A 393 -5.44 5.33 -12.05
CA ALA A 393 -4.60 5.91 -13.11
C ALA A 393 -5.35 6.89 -14.02
N ALA A 394 -6.60 6.60 -14.37
CA ALA A 394 -7.40 7.41 -15.30
C ALA A 394 -8.44 8.29 -14.60
N GLY A 395 -9.00 7.84 -13.49
CA GLY A 395 -10.01 8.55 -12.72
C GLY A 395 -11.20 7.67 -12.36
N LYS A 396 -11.77 7.90 -11.18
CA LYS A 396 -12.85 7.08 -10.61
C LYS A 396 -14.19 7.23 -11.35
N THR A 397 -14.45 8.38 -11.93
CA THR A 397 -15.72 8.67 -12.62
C THR A 397 -15.49 9.08 -14.07
N PRO A 398 -16.50 8.94 -14.94
CA PRO A 398 -16.42 9.39 -16.33
C PRO A 398 -15.99 10.86 -16.48
N GLU A 399 -16.47 11.75 -15.59
CA GLU A 399 -16.16 13.19 -15.61
C GLU A 399 -14.67 13.44 -15.34
N LEU A 400 -14.07 12.68 -14.41
CA LEU A 400 -12.65 12.78 -14.10
C LEU A 400 -11.76 12.28 -15.26
N ARG A 401 -12.28 11.41 -16.12
CA ARG A 401 -11.57 10.90 -17.29
C ARG A 401 -11.70 11.81 -18.51
N GLN A 402 -12.70 12.69 -18.52
CA GLN A 402 -12.94 13.61 -19.64
C GLN A 402 -11.75 14.54 -19.89
N GLY A 403 -11.35 14.69 -21.16
CA GLY A 403 -10.21 15.54 -21.57
C GLY A 403 -8.84 14.99 -21.21
N ARG A 404 -8.73 13.75 -20.75
CA ARG A 404 -7.47 13.04 -20.49
C ARG A 404 -7.15 12.04 -21.60
N HIS A 405 -5.88 11.77 -21.83
CA HIS A 405 -5.46 10.65 -22.68
C HIS A 405 -5.89 9.32 -22.05
N THR A 406 -6.39 8.41 -22.87
CA THR A 406 -6.71 7.06 -22.45
C THR A 406 -5.41 6.27 -22.29
N THR A 407 -5.07 5.92 -21.05
CA THR A 407 -3.83 5.20 -20.69
C THR A 407 -4.00 3.70 -20.64
N LEU A 408 -5.21 3.18 -20.78
CA LEU A 408 -5.54 1.77 -20.95
C LEU A 408 -5.65 1.45 -22.43
N PHE A 409 -4.91 0.44 -22.88
CA PHE A 409 -4.95 -0.10 -24.26
C PHE A 409 -5.42 -1.55 -24.16
N LEU A 410 -6.58 -1.86 -24.70
CA LEU A 410 -7.06 -3.24 -24.79
C LEU A 410 -6.49 -3.87 -26.06
N VAL A 411 -5.57 -4.82 -25.93
CA VAL A 411 -4.91 -5.49 -27.04
C VAL A 411 -5.49 -6.89 -27.19
N LEU A 412 -6.31 -7.07 -28.20
CA LEU A 412 -6.87 -8.37 -28.59
C LEU A 412 -5.82 -9.14 -29.39
N THR A 413 -5.22 -10.13 -28.76
CA THR A 413 -4.13 -10.93 -29.35
C THR A 413 -4.64 -12.14 -30.09
N LYS A 414 -3.73 -12.81 -30.85
CA LYS A 414 -4.01 -14.03 -31.63
C LYS A 414 -5.12 -13.81 -32.66
N PHE A 415 -5.03 -12.70 -33.37
CA PHE A 415 -6.00 -12.32 -34.41
C PHE A 415 -6.20 -13.38 -35.50
N ASP A 416 -5.14 -14.14 -35.85
CA ASP A 416 -5.17 -15.27 -36.74
C ASP A 416 -6.18 -16.35 -36.34
N MET A 417 -6.35 -16.60 -35.05
CA MET A 417 -7.31 -17.60 -34.55
C MET A 417 -8.78 -17.23 -34.79
N GLU A 418 -9.07 -15.96 -35.04
CA GLU A 418 -10.44 -15.52 -35.37
C GLU A 418 -10.89 -15.97 -36.77
N PHE A 419 -9.95 -16.41 -37.62
CA PHE A 419 -10.26 -16.93 -38.93
C PHE A 419 -10.37 -18.45 -39.00
N GLU A 420 -10.09 -19.15 -37.90
CA GLU A 420 -10.25 -20.59 -37.86
C GLU A 420 -11.73 -20.98 -37.89
N LYS A 421 -12.06 -21.87 -38.84
CA LYS A 421 -13.43 -22.47 -38.93
C LYS A 421 -13.57 -23.57 -37.88
N LYS A 422 -14.19 -23.23 -36.74
CA LYS A 422 -14.53 -24.24 -35.71
C LYS A 422 -15.73 -25.07 -36.19
N LYS A 423 -15.65 -26.40 -36.09
CA LYS A 423 -16.79 -27.29 -36.32
C LYS A 423 -17.93 -26.95 -35.32
N GLY A 424 -19.09 -26.54 -35.82
CA GLY A 424 -20.21 -26.04 -35.01
C GLY A 424 -20.18 -24.52 -34.77
N ALA A 425 -19.47 -23.80 -35.60
CA ALA A 425 -19.13 -22.40 -35.39
C ALA A 425 -20.34 -21.46 -35.50
N VAL A 426 -20.26 -20.48 -34.67
CA VAL A 426 -20.83 -19.16 -34.69
C VAL A 426 -20.88 -18.63 -36.12
N ASP A 427 -22.03 -18.10 -36.49
CA ASP A 427 -22.22 -17.35 -37.71
C ASP A 427 -21.14 -16.30 -37.88
N ASP A 428 -20.49 -16.25 -39.03
CA ASP A 428 -19.46 -15.24 -39.35
C ASP A 428 -19.99 -13.80 -39.18
N GLU A 429 -21.32 -13.59 -39.23
CA GLU A 429 -21.98 -12.31 -38.99
C GLU A 429 -21.83 -11.80 -37.54
N THR A 430 -21.82 -12.69 -36.53
CA THR A 430 -21.76 -12.32 -35.12
C THR A 430 -20.40 -12.49 -34.49
N ARG A 431 -19.42 -12.96 -35.23
CA ARG A 431 -18.07 -13.30 -34.74
C ARG A 431 -17.40 -12.15 -34.00
N TRP A 432 -17.39 -10.97 -34.60
CA TRP A 432 -16.72 -9.80 -34.03
C TRP A 432 -17.44 -9.25 -32.80
N SER A 433 -18.76 -9.21 -32.84
CA SER A 433 -19.60 -8.86 -31.69
C SER A 433 -19.32 -9.82 -30.52
N ASN A 434 -19.40 -11.14 -30.78
CA ASN A 434 -19.13 -12.16 -29.75
C ASN A 434 -17.73 -12.05 -29.18
N ARG A 435 -16.72 -11.72 -30.00
CA ARG A 435 -15.35 -11.52 -29.52
C ARG A 435 -15.24 -10.34 -28.57
N LEU A 436 -15.87 -9.20 -28.90
CA LEU A 436 -15.89 -8.02 -28.03
C LEU A 436 -16.70 -8.25 -26.75
N HIS A 437 -17.84 -8.93 -26.84
CA HIS A 437 -18.60 -9.33 -25.66
C HIS A 437 -17.74 -10.19 -24.72
N ALA A 438 -17.11 -11.24 -25.24
CA ALA A 438 -16.27 -12.14 -24.44
C ALA A 438 -15.02 -11.48 -23.85
N SER A 439 -14.48 -10.42 -24.49
CA SER A 439 -13.21 -9.81 -24.07
C SER A 439 -13.33 -8.47 -23.38
N LEU A 440 -14.45 -7.77 -23.54
CA LEU A 440 -14.66 -6.42 -23.01
C LEU A 440 -16.02 -6.30 -22.35
N LEU A 441 -17.12 -6.42 -23.13
CA LEU A 441 -18.45 -6.01 -22.69
C LEU A 441 -19.02 -6.93 -21.60
N ASP A 442 -18.93 -8.25 -21.79
CA ASP A 442 -19.39 -9.20 -20.78
C ASP A 442 -18.32 -9.44 -19.71
N PHE A 443 -17.05 -9.46 -20.09
CA PHE A 443 -15.97 -9.80 -19.18
C PHE A 443 -15.74 -8.70 -18.12
N PHE A 444 -15.73 -7.44 -18.54
CA PHE A 444 -15.58 -6.29 -17.64
C PHE A 444 -16.91 -5.60 -17.34
N GLY A 445 -17.77 -5.44 -18.36
CA GLY A 445 -18.97 -4.62 -18.29
C GLY A 445 -20.10 -5.19 -17.43
N LYS A 446 -20.10 -6.51 -17.12
CA LYS A 446 -21.07 -7.08 -16.16
C LYS A 446 -20.84 -6.61 -14.72
N GLN A 447 -19.63 -6.18 -14.38
CA GLN A 447 -19.25 -5.79 -13.03
C GLN A 447 -18.94 -4.29 -12.92
N HIS A 448 -18.60 -3.63 -14.03
CA HIS A 448 -18.08 -2.27 -14.05
C HIS A 448 -18.61 -1.49 -15.23
N ASP A 449 -18.86 -0.19 -15.06
CA ASP A 449 -19.49 0.67 -16.08
C ASP A 449 -18.50 1.23 -17.10
N TRP A 450 -17.18 1.23 -16.81
CA TRP A 450 -16.18 1.89 -17.65
C TRP A 450 -16.11 1.40 -19.11
N PRO A 451 -16.43 0.15 -19.47
CA PRO A 451 -16.45 -0.25 -20.88
C PRO A 451 -17.48 0.53 -21.71
N GLU A 452 -18.65 0.80 -21.15
CA GLU A 452 -19.73 1.53 -21.81
C GLU A 452 -19.74 3.03 -21.49
N GLN A 453 -19.12 3.46 -20.40
CA GLN A 453 -19.09 4.83 -19.90
C GLN A 453 -17.65 5.25 -19.54
N TRP A 454 -16.79 5.33 -20.56
CA TRP A 454 -15.41 5.80 -20.32
C TRP A 454 -15.39 7.29 -19.97
N THR A 455 -16.09 8.11 -20.76
CA THR A 455 -16.42 9.51 -20.44
C THR A 455 -17.94 9.66 -20.43
N PRO A 456 -18.50 10.80 -19.99
CA PRO A 456 -19.98 10.98 -19.90
C PRO A 456 -20.72 10.64 -21.19
N ASP A 457 -20.11 10.91 -22.35
CA ASP A 457 -20.77 10.77 -23.66
C ASP A 457 -20.16 9.68 -24.55
N GLN A 458 -19.14 8.94 -24.07
CA GLN A 458 -18.42 8.00 -24.92
C GLN A 458 -18.05 6.72 -24.17
N PRO A 459 -18.24 5.54 -24.82
CA PRO A 459 -17.71 4.28 -24.33
C PRO A 459 -16.18 4.24 -24.41
N PHE A 460 -15.59 3.25 -23.77
CA PHE A 460 -14.18 2.92 -23.95
C PHE A 460 -13.92 2.54 -25.43
N ASN A 461 -13.00 3.23 -26.07
CA ASN A 461 -12.75 3.09 -27.52
C ASN A 461 -11.26 2.91 -27.87
N ASN A 462 -10.45 2.39 -26.95
CA ASN A 462 -9.01 2.22 -27.14
C ASN A 462 -8.63 0.74 -27.25
N THR A 463 -9.26 0.04 -28.22
CA THR A 463 -9.07 -1.39 -28.49
C THR A 463 -8.28 -1.60 -29.78
N TYR A 464 -7.42 -2.61 -29.81
CA TYR A 464 -6.47 -2.91 -30.89
C TYR A 464 -6.44 -4.40 -31.18
N TRP A 465 -6.20 -4.76 -32.46
CA TRP A 465 -5.86 -6.12 -32.87
C TRP A 465 -4.36 -6.32 -32.93
N LEU A 466 -3.90 -7.50 -32.51
CA LEU A 466 -2.50 -7.90 -32.61
C LEU A 466 -2.39 -9.33 -33.15
N ARG A 467 -1.59 -9.49 -34.21
CA ARG A 467 -1.18 -10.76 -34.78
C ARG A 467 0.31 -10.98 -34.55
N ASN A 468 0.74 -12.23 -34.44
CA ASN A 468 2.16 -12.59 -34.40
C ASN A 468 2.62 -13.12 -35.77
N PRO A 469 3.34 -12.36 -36.58
CA PRO A 469 3.84 -12.83 -37.87
C PRO A 469 4.79 -14.04 -37.79
N LYS A 470 5.47 -14.24 -36.66
CA LYS A 470 6.32 -15.43 -36.41
C LYS A 470 5.50 -16.71 -36.25
N PHE A 471 4.21 -16.59 -35.97
CA PHE A 471 3.30 -17.72 -36.02
C PHE A 471 2.81 -17.91 -37.43
N ARG A 472 3.32 -18.94 -38.14
CA ARG A 472 3.06 -19.17 -39.55
C ARG A 472 1.60 -19.46 -39.83
N TRP A 473 0.86 -18.43 -40.20
CA TRP A 473 -0.55 -18.55 -40.57
C TRP A 473 -0.71 -18.85 -42.05
N GLU A 474 -0.21 -20.03 -42.47
CA GLU A 474 -0.14 -20.46 -43.89
C GLU A 474 -1.52 -20.64 -44.55
N ALA A 475 -2.58 -20.76 -43.78
CA ALA A 475 -3.95 -20.86 -44.30
C ALA A 475 -4.38 -19.59 -45.07
N VAL A 476 -3.87 -18.41 -44.68
CA VAL A 476 -4.27 -17.10 -45.22
C VAL A 476 -3.11 -16.31 -45.80
N ILE A 477 -1.94 -16.40 -45.19
CA ILE A 477 -0.76 -15.63 -45.57
C ILE A 477 0.19 -16.51 -46.40
N ALA A 478 0.75 -15.95 -47.48
CA ALA A 478 1.82 -16.55 -48.25
C ALA A 478 3.19 -16.20 -47.63
N PHE A 479 4.11 -17.15 -47.64
CA PHE A 479 5.45 -17.01 -47.06
C PHE A 479 6.53 -17.30 -48.10
N ASP A 480 7.67 -16.58 -47.99
CA ASP A 480 8.94 -16.93 -48.60
C ASP A 480 9.96 -17.09 -47.44
N GLY A 481 10.37 -18.32 -47.19
CA GLY A 481 11.09 -18.65 -45.94
C GLY A 481 10.23 -18.30 -44.70
N ASP A 482 10.80 -17.48 -43.85
CA ASP A 482 10.08 -16.98 -42.63
C ASP A 482 9.41 -15.62 -42.82
N ARG A 483 9.47 -15.04 -44.04
CA ARG A 483 8.88 -13.73 -44.32
C ARG A 483 7.52 -13.86 -44.98
N GLU A 484 6.57 -13.10 -44.48
CA GLU A 484 5.26 -12.94 -45.10
C GLU A 484 5.37 -12.14 -46.38
N THR A 485 4.74 -12.60 -47.46
CA THR A 485 4.79 -11.96 -48.77
C THR A 485 3.46 -11.39 -49.24
N GLY A 486 2.33 -11.83 -48.69
CA GLY A 486 1.01 -11.34 -49.06
C GLY A 486 -0.12 -12.23 -48.53
N ILE A 487 -1.35 -11.82 -48.77
CA ILE A 487 -2.52 -12.68 -48.58
C ILE A 487 -2.56 -13.66 -49.76
N ARG A 488 -2.86 -14.93 -49.50
CA ARG A 488 -3.03 -15.92 -50.57
C ARG A 488 -4.16 -15.51 -51.51
N PRO A 489 -4.00 -15.56 -52.84
CA PRO A 489 -5.04 -15.11 -53.78
C PRO A 489 -6.41 -15.79 -53.54
N GLU A 490 -6.41 -17.08 -53.18
CA GLU A 490 -7.61 -17.86 -52.88
C GLU A 490 -8.32 -17.41 -51.59
N GLN A 491 -7.67 -16.63 -50.74
CA GLN A 491 -8.20 -16.12 -49.48
C GLN A 491 -8.58 -14.64 -49.50
N GLU A 492 -8.21 -13.90 -50.54
CA GLU A 492 -8.46 -12.45 -50.64
C GLU A 492 -9.97 -12.10 -50.50
N ALA A 493 -10.82 -12.87 -51.21
CA ALA A 493 -12.28 -12.65 -51.10
C ALA A 493 -12.84 -12.91 -49.69
N TYR A 494 -12.34 -13.94 -49.01
CA TYR A 494 -12.75 -14.27 -47.63
C TYR A 494 -12.27 -13.22 -46.68
N VAL A 495 -11.00 -12.78 -46.76
CA VAL A 495 -10.45 -11.72 -45.88
C VAL A 495 -11.18 -10.39 -46.13
N SER A 496 -11.54 -10.07 -47.37
CA SER A 496 -12.31 -8.87 -47.68
C SER A 496 -13.74 -8.90 -47.11
N ASP A 497 -14.42 -10.05 -47.19
CA ASP A 497 -15.73 -10.24 -46.57
C ASP A 497 -15.67 -10.09 -45.04
N MET A 498 -14.69 -10.74 -44.42
CA MET A 498 -14.46 -10.62 -42.97
C MET A 498 -14.16 -9.19 -42.54
N LYS A 499 -13.39 -8.42 -43.34
CA LYS A 499 -13.15 -7.00 -43.11
C LYS A 499 -14.44 -6.19 -43.19
N ALA A 500 -15.28 -6.43 -44.20
CA ALA A 500 -16.57 -5.73 -44.31
C ALA A 500 -17.48 -6.01 -43.12
N LYS A 501 -17.56 -7.25 -42.66
CA LYS A 501 -18.33 -7.65 -41.47
C LYS A 501 -17.77 -6.97 -40.20
N PHE A 502 -16.45 -6.97 -40.01
CA PHE A 502 -15.79 -6.27 -38.92
C PHE A 502 -16.17 -4.77 -38.88
N LEU A 503 -15.98 -4.06 -39.98
CA LEU A 503 -16.26 -2.62 -40.07
C LEU A 503 -17.75 -2.28 -39.93
N ASN A 504 -18.65 -3.23 -40.23
CA ASN A 504 -20.09 -3.06 -40.07
C ASN A 504 -20.61 -3.43 -38.68
N THR A 505 -19.84 -4.11 -37.84
CA THR A 505 -20.21 -4.49 -36.49
C THR A 505 -20.34 -3.24 -35.60
N PRO A 506 -21.50 -2.97 -34.96
CA PRO A 506 -21.72 -1.76 -34.16
C PRO A 506 -20.76 -1.63 -32.99
N GLU A 507 -20.46 -2.72 -32.30
CA GLU A 507 -19.54 -2.77 -31.15
C GLU A 507 -18.10 -2.40 -31.57
N VAL A 508 -17.67 -2.82 -32.77
CA VAL A 508 -16.38 -2.44 -33.33
C VAL A 508 -16.29 -0.92 -33.53
N ARG A 509 -17.33 -0.32 -34.11
CA ARG A 509 -17.36 1.13 -34.33
C ARG A 509 -17.33 1.94 -33.03
N ARG A 510 -17.83 1.37 -31.93
CA ARG A 510 -17.91 2.05 -30.62
C ARG A 510 -16.65 1.89 -29.79
N HIS A 511 -15.97 0.73 -29.88
CA HIS A 511 -14.94 0.32 -28.93
C HIS A 511 -13.51 0.32 -29.51
N PHE A 512 -13.33 0.53 -30.82
CA PHE A 512 -12.02 0.76 -31.42
C PHE A 512 -11.79 2.24 -31.64
N ALA A 513 -10.58 2.71 -31.29
CA ALA A 513 -10.19 4.12 -31.51
C ALA A 513 -10.19 4.49 -32.99
N ASP A 514 -9.60 3.60 -33.78
CA ASP A 514 -9.63 3.56 -35.22
C ASP A 514 -9.74 2.08 -35.58
N PRO A 515 -10.85 1.62 -36.16
CA PRO A 515 -11.02 0.22 -36.53
C PRO A 515 -10.12 -0.12 -37.72
N GLU A 516 -8.81 0.05 -37.57
CA GLU A 516 -7.82 -0.17 -38.60
C GLU A 516 -7.54 -1.66 -38.76
N TRP A 517 -8.40 -2.32 -39.51
CA TRP A 517 -8.23 -3.71 -39.90
C TRP A 517 -6.86 -3.98 -40.55
N ASN A 518 -6.39 -3.06 -41.42
CA ASN A 518 -5.18 -3.23 -42.19
C ASN A 518 -3.92 -3.31 -41.30
N ALA A 519 -3.93 -2.71 -40.11
CA ALA A 519 -2.79 -2.79 -39.20
C ALA A 519 -2.41 -4.23 -38.85
N ALA A 520 -3.39 -5.07 -38.51
CA ALA A 520 -3.18 -6.48 -38.18
C ALA A 520 -2.68 -7.29 -39.40
N PHE A 521 -3.02 -6.87 -40.65
CA PHE A 521 -2.55 -7.47 -41.90
C PHE A 521 -1.27 -6.84 -42.45
N THR A 522 -0.69 -5.85 -41.79
CA THR A 522 0.63 -5.36 -42.18
C THR A 522 1.63 -6.49 -42.08
N LEU A 523 2.24 -6.83 -43.24
CA LEU A 523 3.15 -7.96 -43.37
C LEU A 523 4.37 -7.78 -42.47
N ASN A 524 4.78 -8.85 -41.80
CA ASN A 524 5.92 -8.91 -40.90
C ASN A 524 5.82 -7.97 -39.67
N ASP A 525 4.67 -7.30 -39.46
CA ASP A 525 4.42 -6.37 -38.35
C ASP A 525 3.21 -6.81 -37.45
N GLY A 526 2.11 -7.17 -38.08
CA GLY A 526 0.94 -7.68 -37.39
C GLY A 526 0.18 -6.71 -36.47
N GLY A 527 0.36 -5.37 -36.66
CA GLY A 527 -0.30 -4.31 -35.90
C GLY A 527 0.58 -3.59 -34.88
N VAL A 528 1.83 -4.04 -34.69
CA VAL A 528 2.75 -3.48 -33.68
C VAL A 528 3.12 -2.02 -33.98
N ALA A 529 3.44 -1.68 -35.24
CA ALA A 529 3.78 -0.32 -35.60
C ALA A 529 2.61 0.66 -35.41
N PHE A 530 1.38 0.22 -35.65
CA PHE A 530 0.20 1.00 -35.34
C PHE A 530 0.06 1.26 -33.84
N LEU A 531 0.12 0.20 -33.03
CA LEU A 531 0.04 0.29 -31.57
C LEU A 531 1.17 1.19 -31.00
N ARG A 532 2.39 1.08 -31.53
CA ARG A 532 3.54 1.93 -31.15
C ARG A 532 3.26 3.42 -31.39
N ARG A 533 2.64 3.78 -32.51
CA ARG A 533 2.23 5.18 -32.78
C ARG A 533 1.20 5.68 -31.76
N GLN A 534 0.25 4.82 -31.38
CA GLN A 534 -0.80 5.17 -30.42
C GLN A 534 -0.27 5.28 -28.97
N LEU A 535 0.84 4.62 -28.65
CA LEU A 535 1.49 4.73 -27.35
C LEU A 535 2.26 6.05 -27.16
N ARG A 536 2.80 6.65 -28.21
CA ARG A 536 3.66 7.85 -28.11
C ARG A 536 3.02 8.99 -27.30
N PRO A 537 1.73 9.36 -27.49
CA PRO A 537 1.10 10.44 -26.73
C PRO A 537 1.03 10.18 -25.22
N VAL A 538 0.89 8.90 -24.80
CA VAL A 538 0.79 8.53 -23.38
C VAL A 538 2.15 8.28 -22.72
N CYS A 539 3.23 8.32 -23.50
CA CYS A 539 4.61 8.22 -23.02
C CYS A 539 5.23 9.60 -22.71
N ASP A 540 4.45 10.69 -22.78
CA ASP A 540 4.90 12.02 -22.41
C ASP A 540 5.05 12.13 -20.88
N PRO A 541 6.21 12.59 -20.38
CA PRO A 541 6.42 12.83 -18.93
C PRO A 541 5.40 13.76 -18.29
N ALA A 542 4.72 14.61 -19.06
CA ALA A 542 3.64 15.47 -18.56
C ALA A 542 2.48 14.67 -17.97
N ILE A 543 2.21 13.46 -18.46
CA ILE A 543 1.15 12.58 -17.95
C ILE A 543 1.47 12.16 -16.51
N LYS A 544 2.67 11.63 -16.27
CA LYS A 544 3.09 11.24 -14.93
C LYS A 544 3.10 12.43 -13.97
N ARG A 545 3.63 13.58 -14.40
CA ARG A 545 3.62 14.79 -13.57
C ARG A 545 2.21 15.19 -13.15
N ARG A 546 1.24 15.09 -14.05
CA ARG A 546 -0.17 15.35 -13.73
C ARG A 546 -0.72 14.33 -12.74
N GLN A 547 -0.50 13.04 -12.96
CA GLN A 547 -0.95 11.98 -12.06
C GLN A 547 -0.40 12.14 -10.63
N VAL A 548 0.89 12.47 -10.50
CA VAL A 548 1.51 12.76 -9.20
C VAL A 548 0.91 14.03 -8.58
N ALA A 549 0.71 15.09 -9.36
CA ALA A 549 0.12 16.34 -8.88
C ALA A 549 -1.32 16.14 -8.38
N ASP A 550 -2.14 15.38 -9.12
CA ASP A 550 -3.51 15.03 -8.71
C ASP A 550 -3.51 14.27 -7.38
N ARG A 551 -2.62 13.27 -7.21
CA ARG A 551 -2.50 12.51 -5.95
C ARG A 551 -2.00 13.35 -4.79
N VAL A 552 -1.03 14.22 -5.02
CA VAL A 552 -0.56 15.17 -3.99
C VAL A 552 -1.71 16.08 -3.56
N ALA A 553 -2.49 16.61 -4.50
CA ALA A 553 -3.66 17.43 -4.21
C ALA A 553 -4.72 16.66 -3.42
N ASP A 554 -5.02 15.41 -3.80
CA ASP A 554 -5.99 14.55 -3.09
C ASP A 554 -5.53 14.19 -1.68
N ASN A 555 -4.24 13.92 -1.47
CA ASN A 555 -3.67 13.67 -0.15
C ASN A 555 -3.67 14.94 0.74
N LEU A 556 -3.43 16.10 0.16
CA LEU A 556 -3.39 17.38 0.88
C LEU A 556 -4.77 17.92 1.25
N ARG A 557 -5.78 17.70 0.40
CA ARG A 557 -7.11 18.31 0.55
C ARG A 557 -7.76 18.07 1.92
N PRO A 558 -7.88 16.84 2.44
CA PRO A 558 -8.48 16.59 3.76
C PRO A 558 -7.72 17.31 4.87
N PHE A 559 -6.39 17.30 4.82
CA PHE A 559 -5.55 17.92 5.83
C PHE A 559 -5.64 19.44 5.79
N VAL A 560 -5.68 20.05 4.61
CA VAL A 560 -5.88 21.49 4.45
C VAL A 560 -7.25 21.92 4.96
N GLU A 561 -8.32 21.14 4.66
CA GLU A 561 -9.66 21.38 5.21
C GLU A 561 -9.67 21.29 6.75
N HIS A 562 -8.95 20.30 7.30
CA HIS A 562 -8.83 20.20 8.75
C HIS A 562 -8.07 21.40 9.33
N LEU A 563 -6.98 21.85 8.70
CA LEU A 563 -6.22 23.03 9.14
C LEU A 563 -6.98 24.34 9.02
N ARG A 564 -7.95 24.46 8.09
CA ARG A 564 -8.78 25.68 7.95
C ARG A 564 -9.46 26.09 9.26
N ARG A 565 -9.78 25.13 10.12
CA ARG A 565 -10.40 25.39 11.45
C ARG A 565 -9.47 26.17 12.36
N PHE A 566 -8.17 26.11 12.15
CA PHE A 566 -7.13 26.79 12.92
C PHE A 566 -6.60 28.05 12.23
N HIS A 567 -7.06 28.34 11.00
CA HIS A 567 -6.62 29.52 10.26
C HIS A 567 -7.16 30.77 10.90
N ARG A 568 -6.24 31.63 11.37
CA ARG A 568 -6.59 32.93 11.97
C ARG A 568 -6.72 33.94 10.85
N ILE A 569 -7.89 34.55 10.74
CA ILE A 569 -8.11 35.66 9.83
C ILE A 569 -7.60 36.92 10.53
N ASP A 570 -6.59 37.57 9.94
CA ASP A 570 -6.03 38.84 10.50
C ASP A 570 -6.99 40.00 10.41
N ASP A 571 -7.97 39.95 9.53
CA ASP A 571 -9.03 40.93 9.44
C ASP A 571 -10.08 40.71 10.54
N LYS A 572 -9.97 41.54 11.59
CA LYS A 572 -10.90 41.52 12.74
C LYS A 572 -12.36 41.77 12.36
N ALA A 573 -12.60 42.50 11.28
CA ALA A 573 -13.96 42.80 10.82
C ALA A 573 -14.55 41.57 10.09
N ALA A 574 -13.79 40.94 9.22
CA ALA A 574 -14.19 39.68 8.55
C ALA A 574 -14.39 38.53 9.55
N LEU A 575 -13.51 38.39 10.55
CA LEU A 575 -13.65 37.38 11.61
C LEU A 575 -14.93 37.60 12.42
N ARG A 576 -15.23 38.84 12.83
CA ARG A 576 -16.47 39.16 13.57
C ARG A 576 -17.71 38.85 12.75
N GLU A 577 -17.70 39.20 11.46
CA GLU A 577 -18.83 38.90 10.57
C GLU A 577 -19.02 37.39 10.37
N GLN A 578 -17.94 36.64 10.20
CA GLN A 578 -17.98 35.20 10.10
C GLN A 578 -18.52 34.56 11.39
N GLN A 579 -18.05 34.99 12.57
CA GLN A 579 -18.56 34.54 13.85
C GLN A 579 -20.03 34.93 14.05
N ARG A 580 -20.44 36.10 13.61
CA ARG A 580 -21.83 36.52 13.65
C ARG A 580 -22.74 35.64 12.79
N GLN A 581 -22.29 35.32 11.57
CA GLN A 581 -23.03 34.46 10.65
C GLN A 581 -23.14 33.02 11.22
N LEU A 582 -22.05 32.49 11.76
CA LEU A 582 -22.04 31.18 12.44
C LEU A 582 -23.00 31.18 13.62
N GLY A 583 -22.92 32.19 14.50
CA GLY A 583 -23.81 32.31 15.65
C GLY A 583 -25.30 32.40 15.23
N MET A 584 -25.62 33.12 14.16
CA MET A 584 -26.99 33.18 13.64
C MET A 584 -27.46 31.84 13.05
N ARG A 585 -26.56 31.10 12.38
CA ARG A 585 -26.86 29.75 11.86
C ARG A 585 -27.14 28.78 12.98
N LEU A 586 -26.24 28.69 13.97
CA LEU A 586 -26.42 27.83 15.14
C LEU A 586 -27.67 28.20 15.96
N ALA A 587 -27.93 29.51 16.16
CA ALA A 587 -29.14 29.96 16.85
C ALA A 587 -30.42 29.53 16.12
N ARG A 588 -30.46 29.53 14.78
CA ARG A 588 -31.61 29.04 14.02
C ARG A 588 -31.79 27.51 14.20
N SER A 589 -30.70 26.74 14.12
CA SER A 589 -30.73 25.29 14.31
C SER A 589 -31.20 24.94 15.72
N LEU A 590 -30.70 25.62 16.78
CA LEU A 590 -31.13 25.43 18.15
C LEU A 590 -32.58 25.88 18.40
N ALA A 591 -33.04 26.95 17.73
CA ALA A 591 -34.42 27.39 17.80
C ALA A 591 -35.40 26.33 17.24
N LEU A 592 -35.02 25.62 16.18
CA LEU A 592 -35.79 24.49 15.64
C LEU A 592 -35.84 23.31 16.64
N THR A 593 -34.72 23.01 17.30
CA THR A 593 -34.68 22.00 18.38
C THR A 593 -35.59 22.40 19.54
N ALA A 594 -35.63 23.68 19.90
CA ALA A 594 -36.49 24.21 20.97
C ALA A 594 -37.97 24.18 20.54
N GLN A 595 -38.31 24.54 19.30
CA GLN A 595 -39.69 24.43 18.81
C GLN A 595 -40.20 23.00 18.84
N ASN A 596 -39.31 22.03 18.59
CA ASN A 596 -39.61 20.61 18.70
C ASN A 596 -39.63 20.09 20.17
N GLN A 597 -39.54 20.98 21.14
CA GLN A 597 -39.51 20.68 22.60
C GLN A 597 -38.37 19.74 23.05
N ARG A 598 -37.26 19.66 22.27
CA ARG A 598 -36.12 18.75 22.51
C ARG A 598 -34.86 19.46 23.00
N PHE A 599 -34.90 20.79 23.17
CA PHE A 599 -33.73 21.54 23.61
C PHE A 599 -33.22 21.13 25.01
N GLY A 600 -34.13 20.90 25.96
CA GLY A 600 -33.75 20.42 27.27
C GLY A 600 -33.12 19.01 27.27
N GLU A 601 -33.57 18.16 26.36
CA GLU A 601 -32.98 16.84 26.19
C GLU A 601 -31.60 16.90 25.51
N LEU A 602 -31.41 17.85 24.60
CA LEU A 602 -30.11 18.14 23.99
C LEU A 602 -29.11 18.58 25.04
N LEU A 603 -29.48 19.55 25.90
CA LEU A 603 -28.62 19.99 27.00
C LEU A 603 -28.27 18.83 27.95
N ARG A 604 -29.27 18.01 28.31
CA ARG A 604 -29.03 16.84 29.17
C ARG A 604 -28.11 15.79 28.50
N ALA A 605 -28.21 15.61 27.17
CA ALA A 605 -27.34 14.69 26.44
C ALA A 605 -25.89 15.19 26.32
N MET A 606 -25.69 16.51 26.44
CA MET A 606 -24.37 17.14 26.45
C MET A 606 -23.69 17.11 27.83
N LEU A 607 -24.43 16.92 28.92
CA LEU A 607 -23.86 16.86 30.25
C LEU A 607 -23.36 15.44 30.57
N MET A 608 -22.26 15.36 31.33
CA MET A 608 -21.83 14.11 31.94
C MET A 608 -22.75 13.73 33.07
N ARG A 609 -22.96 12.44 33.31
CA ARG A 609 -23.78 11.91 34.38
C ARG A 609 -22.95 11.65 35.64
N ASP A 610 -23.55 11.79 36.80
CA ASP A 610 -22.87 11.59 38.08
C ASP A 610 -22.12 10.25 38.16
N HIS A 611 -22.71 9.17 37.65
CA HIS A 611 -22.07 7.86 37.70
C HIS A 611 -20.86 7.74 36.78
N GLU A 612 -20.80 8.49 35.66
CA GLU A 612 -19.64 8.57 34.76
C GLU A 612 -18.50 9.30 35.48
N LEU A 613 -18.79 10.41 36.14
CA LEU A 613 -17.82 11.14 36.98
C LEU A 613 -17.24 10.27 38.09
N TYR A 614 -18.10 9.49 38.77
CA TYR A 614 -17.64 8.53 39.77
C TYR A 614 -16.71 7.46 39.18
N ALA A 615 -17.06 6.92 38.01
CA ALA A 615 -16.23 5.92 37.34
C ALA A 615 -14.85 6.47 36.97
N LEU A 616 -14.78 7.70 36.50
CA LEU A 616 -13.53 8.39 36.18
C LEU A 616 -12.69 8.65 37.44
N TYR A 617 -13.32 9.06 38.53
CA TYR A 617 -12.62 9.25 39.81
C TYR A 617 -11.96 7.96 40.30
N TYR A 618 -12.65 6.85 40.25
CA TYR A 618 -12.08 5.54 40.62
C TYR A 618 -11.00 5.08 39.66
N GLN A 619 -11.06 5.47 38.42
CA GLN A 619 -9.95 5.18 37.46
C GLN A 619 -8.67 5.90 37.83
N VAL A 620 -8.75 7.17 38.24
CA VAL A 620 -7.60 7.93 38.73
C VAL A 620 -7.02 7.28 39.98
N GLU A 621 -7.88 6.96 40.96
CA GLU A 621 -7.44 6.31 42.20
C GLU A 621 -6.72 4.98 41.91
N ASN A 622 -7.26 4.15 41.02
CA ASN A 622 -6.64 2.88 40.64
C ASN A 622 -5.32 3.09 39.91
N ARG A 623 -5.21 4.12 39.07
CA ARG A 623 -3.97 4.46 38.35
C ARG A 623 -2.89 4.88 39.35
N LEU A 624 -3.20 5.78 40.25
CA LEU A 624 -2.27 6.27 41.25
C LEU A 624 -1.81 5.16 42.22
N MET A 625 -2.72 4.22 42.58
CA MET A 625 -2.33 3.06 43.38
C MET A 625 -1.34 2.16 42.67
N ARG A 626 -1.56 1.88 41.37
CA ARG A 626 -0.65 1.04 40.58
C ARG A 626 0.73 1.72 40.35
N GLU A 627 0.75 3.03 40.17
CA GLU A 627 1.98 3.78 40.00
C GLU A 627 2.76 3.85 41.34
N ASN A 628 2.08 3.96 42.47
CA ASN A 628 2.71 3.86 43.80
C ASN A 628 3.22 2.44 44.13
N GLU A 629 2.53 1.38 43.68
CA GLU A 629 3.00 0.01 43.88
C GLU A 629 4.23 -0.32 42.99
N GLN A 630 4.42 0.41 41.91
CA GLN A 630 5.59 0.27 41.00
C GLN A 630 6.73 1.23 41.34
N ALA A 631 6.53 2.17 42.27
CA ALA A 631 7.61 3.00 42.79
C ALA A 631 8.63 2.09 43.52
N PRO A 632 9.95 2.17 43.21
CA PRO A 632 10.93 1.37 43.90
C PRO A 632 10.88 1.73 45.40
N VAL A 633 10.58 0.73 46.24
CA VAL A 633 10.63 0.86 47.69
C VAL A 633 12.01 1.38 48.04
N PRO A 634 12.17 2.52 48.70
CA PRO A 634 13.46 2.97 49.16
C PRO A 634 14.03 1.91 50.09
N GLN A 635 15.04 1.18 49.61
CA GLN A 635 15.78 0.28 50.49
C GLN A 635 16.40 1.14 51.58
N PRO A 636 16.24 0.78 52.85
CA PRO A 636 16.96 1.48 53.89
C PRO A 636 18.44 1.34 53.61
N SER A 637 19.12 2.46 53.40
CA SER A 637 20.57 2.48 53.28
C SER A 637 21.15 1.85 54.51
N VAL A 638 21.53 0.59 54.42
CA VAL A 638 22.42 -0.03 55.40
C VAL A 638 23.72 0.73 55.26
N GLY A 639 24.03 1.54 56.24
CA GLY A 639 25.27 2.29 56.30
C GLY A 639 26.43 1.32 56.04
N SER A 640 27.12 1.54 54.96
CA SER A 640 28.39 0.88 54.66
C SER A 640 29.32 1.24 55.77
N ALA A 641 29.71 0.26 56.59
CA ALA A 641 30.82 0.42 57.52
C ALA A 641 32.05 0.80 56.71
N ALA A 642 32.59 1.97 56.96
CA ALA A 642 33.81 2.45 56.34
C ALA A 642 34.90 1.37 56.46
N SER A 643 35.49 1.00 55.34
CA SER A 643 36.60 0.05 55.35
C SER A 643 37.81 0.71 56.04
N ALA A 644 38.70 -0.10 56.62
CA ALA A 644 39.93 0.40 57.28
C ALA A 644 40.83 1.23 56.31
N GLN A 645 40.57 1.16 55.01
CA GLN A 645 41.24 1.92 53.95
C GLN A 645 40.74 3.37 53.90
N ASP A 646 39.44 3.61 54.08
CA ASP A 646 38.85 4.96 54.07
C ASP A 646 39.30 5.79 55.27
N ILE A 647 39.63 5.14 56.42
CA ILE A 647 40.17 5.81 57.61
C ILE A 647 41.63 6.18 57.47
N MET A 648 42.41 5.49 56.65
CA MET A 648 43.81 5.78 56.38
C MET A 648 43.98 6.92 55.37
N ASP A 649 43.10 7.07 54.40
CA ASP A 649 43.18 8.15 53.41
C ASP A 649 42.74 9.51 53.99
N ASP A 650 41.87 9.53 55.00
CA ASP A 650 41.46 10.76 55.70
C ASP A 650 42.53 11.31 56.67
N LEU A 651 43.56 10.51 57.00
CA LEU A 651 44.61 10.88 57.94
C LEU A 651 45.92 11.36 57.27
N PHE A 652 46.13 11.13 55.98
CA PHE A 652 47.39 11.40 55.29
C PHE A 652 47.33 12.09 53.91
N GLY A 653 46.15 12.57 53.49
CA GLY A 653 45.96 13.15 52.16
C GLY A 653 45.93 14.67 52.12
N ASP A 654 47.03 15.28 52.19
CA ASP A 654 47.16 16.71 51.85
C ASP A 654 48.00 16.88 50.56
N MET A 655 47.50 17.77 49.65
CA MET A 655 48.12 18.26 48.41
C MET A 655 47.88 17.55 47.10
N ALA A 656 46.68 17.91 46.47
CA ALA A 656 46.58 18.09 44.99
C ALA A 656 45.53 19.18 44.68
N PRO A 657 45.70 20.00 43.59
CA PRO A 657 44.83 21.14 43.33
C PRO A 657 43.47 20.71 42.75
N PRO A 658 42.39 21.51 42.96
CA PRO A 658 41.03 21.11 42.56
C PRO A 658 40.84 21.16 41.05
N VAL A 659 40.35 20.04 40.49
CA VAL A 659 39.77 19.96 39.17
C VAL A 659 38.33 20.48 39.26
N PRO A 660 37.84 21.35 38.36
CA PRO A 660 36.50 21.87 38.44
C PRO A 660 35.49 20.74 38.16
N ALA A 661 34.64 20.48 39.14
CA ALA A 661 33.49 19.59 39.01
C ALA A 661 32.53 20.12 37.95
N SER A 662 32.28 19.34 36.90
CA SER A 662 31.16 19.53 36.03
C SER A 662 29.85 19.37 36.84
N ALA A 663 29.07 20.43 36.89
CA ALA A 663 27.78 20.44 37.55
C ALA A 663 26.85 19.43 36.86
N GLU A 664 26.71 18.28 37.47
CA GLU A 664 25.54 17.42 37.19
C GLU A 664 24.30 18.16 37.71
N THR A 665 23.42 18.49 36.79
CA THR A 665 22.08 19.02 37.11
C THR A 665 21.39 17.98 37.98
N PRO A 666 20.87 18.29 39.17
CA PRO A 666 20.16 17.30 39.94
C PRO A 666 18.93 16.87 39.15
N GLU A 667 18.83 15.58 38.92
CA GLU A 667 17.63 14.91 38.38
C GLU A 667 16.49 15.31 39.31
N ALA A 668 15.49 16.02 38.74
CA ALA A 668 14.36 16.51 39.51
C ALA A 668 13.66 15.32 40.18
N ALA A 669 13.57 15.33 41.49
CA ALA A 669 12.80 14.34 42.22
C ALA A 669 11.39 14.22 41.60
N PRO A 670 10.83 13.01 41.43
CA PRO A 670 9.52 12.82 40.84
C PRO A 670 8.51 13.65 41.65
N GLN A 671 7.87 14.60 40.96
CA GLN A 671 6.81 15.41 41.61
C GLN A 671 5.67 14.48 42.04
N PRO A 672 5.11 14.63 43.22
CA PRO A 672 3.96 13.83 43.62
C PRO A 672 2.84 14.03 42.63
N LEU A 673 2.25 12.92 42.13
CA LEU A 673 1.16 12.92 41.19
C LEU A 673 0.00 13.75 41.71
N ASP A 674 -0.43 14.77 40.97
CA ASP A 674 -1.55 15.63 41.30
C ASP A 674 -2.87 14.93 40.95
N GLU A 675 -3.47 14.26 41.96
CA GLU A 675 -4.76 13.56 41.84
C GLU A 675 -5.86 14.46 41.28
N ALA A 676 -5.93 15.70 41.70
CA ALA A 676 -6.93 16.65 41.22
C ALA A 676 -6.72 17.06 39.78
N GLY A 677 -5.46 17.26 39.38
CA GLY A 677 -5.09 17.54 37.98
C GLY A 677 -5.42 16.36 37.10
N ALA A 678 -5.00 15.15 37.48
CA ALA A 678 -5.27 13.92 36.70
C ALA A 678 -6.78 13.64 36.57
N PHE A 679 -7.56 13.91 37.61
CA PHE A 679 -9.02 13.78 37.55
C PHE A 679 -9.64 14.80 36.59
N ALA A 680 -9.28 16.07 36.70
CA ALA A 680 -9.77 17.11 35.81
C ALA A 680 -9.45 16.83 34.32
N GLU A 681 -8.23 16.40 34.04
CA GLU A 681 -7.81 16.01 32.72
C GLU A 681 -8.67 14.86 32.13
N LEU A 682 -8.88 13.80 32.95
CA LEU A 682 -9.73 12.66 32.54
C LEU A 682 -11.18 13.06 32.33
N VAL A 683 -11.75 13.89 33.19
CA VAL A 683 -13.15 14.37 33.07
C VAL A 683 -13.29 15.21 31.79
N VAL A 684 -12.42 16.18 31.58
CA VAL A 684 -12.47 17.02 30.38
C VAL A 684 -12.28 16.19 29.12
N GLY A 685 -11.33 15.24 29.11
CA GLY A 685 -11.09 14.33 27.99
C GLY A 685 -12.32 13.48 27.69
N ALA A 686 -12.89 12.80 28.64
CA ALA A 686 -14.08 11.96 28.50
C ALA A 686 -15.30 12.78 28.03
N TRP A 687 -15.46 14.02 28.56
CA TRP A 687 -16.56 14.89 28.14
C TRP A 687 -16.41 15.32 26.67
N ILE A 688 -15.20 15.65 26.22
CA ILE A 688 -14.91 15.97 24.81
C ILE A 688 -15.24 14.78 23.90
N GLU A 689 -14.85 13.55 24.32
CA GLU A 689 -15.18 12.34 23.56
C GLU A 689 -16.70 12.11 23.48
N GLN A 690 -17.40 12.28 24.58
CA GLN A 690 -18.86 12.17 24.62
C GLN A 690 -19.55 13.19 23.70
N LEU A 691 -19.13 14.46 23.73
CA LEU A 691 -19.68 15.52 22.88
C LEU A 691 -19.43 15.24 21.40
N ASN A 692 -18.23 14.79 21.04
CA ASN A 692 -17.92 14.40 19.66
C ASN A 692 -18.73 13.19 19.20
N ALA A 693 -18.87 12.17 20.04
CA ALA A 693 -19.69 11.00 19.74
C ALA A 693 -21.16 11.36 19.58
N LEU A 694 -21.68 12.27 20.43
CA LEU A 694 -23.05 12.77 20.35
C LEU A 694 -23.31 13.49 19.02
N ALA A 695 -22.37 14.34 18.59
CA ALA A 695 -22.49 15.09 17.34
C ALA A 695 -22.33 14.19 16.11
N ALA A 696 -21.56 13.11 16.20
CA ALA A 696 -21.31 12.18 15.08
C ALA A 696 -22.44 11.16 14.90
N ASP A 697 -23.36 11.00 15.85
CA ASP A 697 -24.44 10.00 15.80
C ASP A 697 -25.60 10.44 14.88
N PRO A 698 -25.82 9.79 13.70
CA PRO A 698 -26.88 10.16 12.77
C PRO A 698 -28.31 10.00 13.33
N VAL A 699 -28.48 9.15 14.34
CA VAL A 699 -29.79 8.98 15.01
C VAL A 699 -30.06 10.19 15.89
N ARG A 700 -29.07 10.65 16.64
CA ARG A 700 -29.15 11.83 17.50
C ARG A 700 -29.31 13.12 16.67
N GLN A 701 -28.59 13.26 15.57
CA GLN A 701 -28.73 14.38 14.63
C GLN A 701 -30.19 14.52 14.17
N ARG A 702 -30.78 13.42 13.67
CA ARG A 702 -32.20 13.40 13.24
C ARG A 702 -33.16 13.64 14.39
N TYR A 703 -32.89 13.08 15.55
CA TYR A 703 -33.74 13.25 16.71
C TYR A 703 -33.81 14.71 17.16
N PHE A 704 -32.69 15.39 17.27
CA PHE A 704 -32.62 16.80 17.66
C PHE A 704 -32.95 17.78 16.51
N GLY A 705 -33.01 17.29 15.28
CA GLY A 705 -33.23 18.13 14.09
C GLY A 705 -32.04 19.03 13.78
N LEU A 706 -30.83 18.60 14.12
CA LEU A 706 -29.58 19.29 13.85
C LEU A 706 -28.86 18.59 12.68
N GLU A 707 -28.44 19.36 11.70
CA GLU A 707 -27.59 18.84 10.64
C GLU A 707 -26.18 18.50 11.18
N ALA A 708 -25.52 17.53 10.58
CA ALA A 708 -24.22 17.04 11.04
C ALA A 708 -23.18 18.18 11.15
N GLU A 709 -23.17 19.10 10.20
CA GLU A 709 -22.27 20.25 10.18
C GLU A 709 -22.56 21.22 11.34
N ASP A 710 -23.83 21.58 11.56
CA ASP A 710 -24.23 22.50 12.62
C ASP A 710 -24.00 21.90 14.00
N PHE A 711 -24.27 20.60 14.16
CA PHE A 711 -24.04 19.92 15.44
C PHE A 711 -22.55 19.81 15.75
N GLY A 712 -21.74 19.42 14.76
CA GLY A 712 -20.28 19.39 14.90
C GLY A 712 -19.69 20.75 15.23
N GLN A 713 -20.20 21.84 14.60
CA GLN A 713 -19.74 23.19 14.87
C GLN A 713 -20.18 23.67 16.29
N LEU A 714 -21.39 23.34 16.73
CA LEU A 714 -21.84 23.64 18.08
C LEU A 714 -20.93 23.00 19.14
N VAL A 715 -20.63 21.70 18.96
CA VAL A 715 -19.72 20.99 19.85
C VAL A 715 -18.31 21.58 19.80
N HIS A 716 -17.83 21.95 18.64
CA HIS A 716 -16.53 22.61 18.48
C HIS A 716 -16.46 23.95 19.26
N GLU A 717 -17.49 24.79 19.18
CA GLU A 717 -17.55 26.04 19.95
C GLU A 717 -17.60 25.83 21.45
N ILE A 718 -18.30 24.80 21.91
CA ILE A 718 -18.32 24.41 23.33
C ILE A 718 -16.92 24.00 23.81
N ILE A 719 -16.24 23.12 23.07
CA ILE A 719 -14.88 22.65 23.38
C ILE A 719 -13.89 23.84 23.39
N GLN A 720 -13.97 24.73 22.43
CA GLN A 720 -13.16 25.95 22.39
C GLN A 720 -13.47 26.88 23.58
N GLY A 721 -14.73 26.97 23.95
CA GLY A 721 -15.16 27.72 25.15
C GLY A 721 -14.54 27.17 26.43
N MET A 722 -14.56 25.86 26.61
CA MET A 722 -13.94 25.17 27.74
C MET A 722 -12.45 25.46 27.86
N SER A 723 -11.74 25.37 26.75
CA SER A 723 -10.31 25.67 26.69
C SER A 723 -10.00 27.15 26.98
N ARG A 724 -10.76 28.08 26.41
CA ARG A 724 -10.59 29.54 26.62
C ARG A 724 -10.86 29.96 28.07
N LEU A 725 -11.83 29.32 28.72
CA LEU A 725 -12.19 29.59 30.11
C LEU A 725 -11.23 28.91 31.09
N GLY A 726 -10.36 28.02 30.64
CA GLY A 726 -9.44 27.28 31.51
C GLY A 726 -10.14 26.28 32.43
N LEU A 727 -11.27 25.70 31.97
CA LEU A 727 -12.15 24.84 32.76
C LEU A 727 -11.42 23.72 33.50
N GLU A 728 -10.43 23.09 32.84
CA GLU A 728 -9.62 22.02 33.47
C GLU A 728 -8.87 22.51 34.72
N LYS A 729 -8.29 23.71 34.65
CA LYS A 729 -7.59 24.32 35.82
C LYS A 729 -8.52 24.67 36.91
N ASP A 730 -9.70 25.22 36.56
CA ASP A 730 -10.73 25.59 37.56
C ASP A 730 -11.31 24.35 38.24
N MET A 731 -11.54 23.27 37.48
CA MET A 731 -11.96 21.98 37.99
C MET A 731 -10.92 21.38 38.96
N ALA A 732 -9.66 21.35 38.54
CA ALA A 732 -8.55 20.85 39.34
C ALA A 732 -8.44 21.66 40.65
N GLN A 733 -8.58 22.98 40.56
CA GLN A 733 -8.56 23.84 41.75
C GLN A 733 -9.77 23.59 42.69
N ALA A 734 -10.96 23.46 42.11
CA ALA A 734 -12.16 23.15 42.89
C ALA A 734 -12.06 21.79 43.60
N VAL A 735 -11.49 20.79 42.95
CA VAL A 735 -11.24 19.48 43.56
C VAL A 735 -10.20 19.58 44.70
N ARG A 736 -9.11 20.34 44.53
CA ARG A 736 -8.12 20.59 45.58
C ARG A 736 -8.71 21.30 46.78
N ASP A 737 -9.56 22.32 46.58
CA ASP A 737 -10.20 23.09 47.65
C ASP A 737 -11.10 22.22 48.52
N VAL A 738 -11.78 21.22 47.96
CA VAL A 738 -12.63 20.27 48.68
C VAL A 738 -11.80 19.17 49.35
N SER A 739 -10.68 18.74 48.76
CA SER A 739 -9.80 17.69 49.31
C SER A 739 -9.14 18.10 50.63
N GLY A 740 -9.08 19.38 50.93
CA GLY A 740 -8.52 19.91 52.21
C GLY A 740 -9.31 19.61 53.47
N TYR A 741 -10.54 19.11 53.38
CA TYR A 741 -11.38 18.82 54.54
C TYR A 741 -11.14 17.41 55.13
N ARG A 742 -10.26 17.32 56.12
CA ARG A 742 -9.81 16.06 56.75
C ARG A 742 -10.87 15.21 57.48
N ASN A 743 -12.06 15.74 57.73
CA ASN A 743 -13.11 15.09 58.59
C ASN A 743 -14.35 14.61 57.81
N ILE A 744 -14.31 14.50 56.50
CA ILE A 744 -15.45 14.04 55.69
C ILE A 744 -15.25 12.57 55.36
N ARG A 745 -16.32 11.74 55.47
CA ARG A 745 -16.28 10.35 54.99
C ARG A 745 -15.91 10.32 53.52
N ARG A 746 -15.05 9.37 53.14
CA ARG A 746 -14.47 9.24 51.79
C ARG A 746 -15.53 9.21 50.69
N ASP A 747 -16.65 8.52 50.91
CA ASP A 747 -17.78 8.46 49.99
C ASP A 747 -18.42 9.84 49.75
N LYS A 748 -18.54 10.65 50.77
CA LYS A 748 -19.07 12.03 50.69
C LYS A 748 -18.06 12.98 50.04
N LEU A 749 -16.77 12.77 50.27
CA LEU A 749 -15.72 13.56 49.64
C LEU A 749 -15.68 13.31 48.11
N ILE A 750 -15.73 12.05 47.70
CA ILE A 750 -15.81 11.65 46.29
C ILE A 750 -17.04 12.27 45.64
N TRP A 751 -18.21 12.15 46.25
CA TRP A 751 -19.43 12.75 45.73
C TRP A 751 -19.33 14.27 45.58
N ARG A 752 -18.76 14.98 46.54
CA ARG A 752 -18.54 16.43 46.44
C ARG A 752 -17.56 16.77 45.32
N GLN A 753 -16.43 16.08 45.21
CA GLN A 753 -15.44 16.31 44.18
C GLN A 753 -16.04 16.06 42.79
N ALA A 754 -16.74 14.94 42.59
CA ALA A 754 -17.43 14.63 41.35
C ALA A 754 -18.54 15.65 41.00
N SER A 755 -19.26 16.17 42.02
CA SER A 755 -20.31 17.17 41.79
C SER A 755 -19.77 18.55 41.47
N MET A 756 -18.51 18.84 41.80
CA MET A 756 -17.88 20.12 41.47
C MET A 756 -17.22 20.05 40.07
N ALA A 757 -16.77 18.87 39.65
CA ALA A 757 -16.37 18.60 38.27
C ALA A 757 -17.58 18.61 37.34
#